data_2f7cb6e2dc79c997530564ca2463bb4b
#
_entry.id   2f7cb6e2dc79c997530564ca2463bb4b
#
_cell.length_a   1.000
_cell.length_b   1.000
_cell.length_c   1.000
_cell.angle_alpha   90.00
_cell.angle_beta   90.00
_cell.angle_gamma   90.00
#
_symmetry.space_group_name_H-M   'P 1'
#
loop_
_entity.id
_entity.type
_entity.pdbx_description
1 polymer ?
#
loop_
_entity_poly.entity_id
_entity_poly.type
_entity_poly.pdbx_seq_one_letter_code
_entity_poly.pdbx_strand_id
1 'polypeptide(L)'
;MDSRLEKAIVEAFDANGPLCRQIEGFKRRDSQLQFAQAVGQAIQTQGVAVVEAGTGTGKTFAYLVPAILSRSKTIVSTASKTLQDQLFEKDVGRICSALAVDADVAVLKGRGNYICKERLERLVDRGLLPEADSYKRLKKIIDFARRDATGDKNDIPGIPEKDPLWPWVTSTKDNCLGKSKCPHYDDCFVNRARARAHEADIVIVNHHLFMADLSLKDDTMAELLPDADLVILDEAHKLPDIGIDYFSDIFSLWELQDFSEEGRLIGKAHAAGVVRWDDVFLDVKKAALNLHQIIHRGLGVEIDTEIEINSIEGFAQSIKEPFEKLIESVLTIAKTFKSLEGSNEECDLFSDRVADLLKRMQDWQVTLTNPSAVKTVGRIPSVLWLRLTEQNVFFSNTPLSLAQPFAKAREKMHNAWILTSATISTRKDDGSADFSYFLGELGLSKETQTYTWDSPFNFAYQARFYLPKNLPGVFEDNFAHELVEATWPLLQKTQGRAFFLCTSFRSMEAIANELRLRMGANFTLCVQGEAPKSELLDRFKSMPNAVLVGSMSFWEGVDMKGDALQLVVIDKMPFAQFDTPVARAKKDWFADQGKNPFMSYQLPEMITTLRQGVGRLIRSENDFGVIVFGDNRLLQKRYGRVVLESLPAMIRTQEFARVYSFLDNPDEAY
;
A
#
# COMPACT_ATOMS: atom_id res chain seq x y z
N MET A 1 9.83 -3.18 -35.64
CA MET A 1 10.65 -3.20 -34.42
C MET A 1 11.82 -2.25 -34.61
N ASP A 2 12.02 -1.30 -33.73
CA ASP A 2 13.24 -0.51 -33.76
C ASP A 2 14.40 -1.43 -33.31
N SER A 3 15.12 -1.97 -34.28
CA SER A 3 16.20 -2.92 -34.05
C SER A 3 17.36 -2.34 -33.20
N ARG A 4 17.35 -1.03 -32.96
CA ARG A 4 18.39 -0.34 -32.14
C ARG A 4 18.20 -0.55 -30.66
N LEU A 5 16.96 -0.33 -30.13
CA LEU A 5 16.69 -0.53 -28.70
C LEU A 5 16.89 -2.00 -28.29
N GLU A 6 16.39 -2.93 -29.09
CA GLU A 6 16.56 -4.36 -28.84
C GLU A 6 18.04 -4.76 -28.81
N LYS A 7 18.84 -4.31 -29.80
CA LYS A 7 20.29 -4.55 -29.79
C LYS A 7 20.98 -3.95 -28.57
N ALA A 8 20.65 -2.71 -28.21
CA ALA A 8 21.23 -2.04 -27.06
C ALA A 8 20.92 -2.78 -25.74
N ILE A 9 19.67 -3.30 -25.60
CA ILE A 9 19.30 -4.14 -24.45
C ILE A 9 20.15 -5.41 -24.39
N VAL A 10 20.27 -6.13 -25.53
CA VAL A 10 21.06 -7.37 -25.58
C VAL A 10 22.53 -7.10 -25.25
N GLU A 11 23.10 -6.04 -25.81
CA GLU A 11 24.48 -5.61 -25.54
C GLU A 11 24.70 -5.23 -24.07
N ALA A 12 23.72 -4.55 -23.46
CA ALA A 12 23.78 -4.15 -22.05
C ALA A 12 23.89 -5.36 -21.11
N PHE A 13 23.11 -6.41 -21.36
CA PHE A 13 23.06 -7.64 -20.54
C PHE A 13 24.04 -8.74 -21.01
N ASP A 14 24.86 -8.49 -22.02
CA ASP A 14 25.84 -9.47 -22.48
C ASP A 14 26.87 -9.81 -21.37
N ALA A 15 27.45 -11.01 -21.42
CA ALA A 15 28.47 -11.44 -20.46
C ALA A 15 29.68 -10.50 -20.45
N ASN A 16 29.98 -9.89 -21.61
CA ASN A 16 31.02 -8.87 -21.77
C ASN A 16 30.42 -7.46 -21.89
N GLY A 17 29.13 -7.29 -21.54
CA GLY A 17 28.42 -6.04 -21.62
C GLY A 17 28.78 -5.06 -20.50
N PRO A 18 28.30 -3.81 -20.60
CA PRO A 18 28.62 -2.76 -19.64
C PRO A 18 28.15 -3.10 -18.22
N LEU A 19 27.00 -3.76 -18.04
CA LEU A 19 26.51 -4.13 -16.70
C LEU A 19 27.46 -5.12 -16.01
N CYS A 20 27.91 -6.17 -16.71
CA CYS A 20 28.83 -7.16 -16.16
C CYS A 20 30.22 -6.58 -15.88
N ARG A 21 30.67 -5.59 -16.67
CA ARG A 21 31.99 -4.96 -16.50
C ARG A 21 32.06 -3.91 -15.41
N GLN A 22 30.95 -3.15 -15.23
CA GLN A 22 30.94 -1.95 -14.39
C GLN A 22 30.33 -2.19 -13.00
N ILE A 23 29.47 -3.21 -12.87
CA ILE A 23 28.75 -3.47 -11.63
C ILE A 23 29.30 -4.72 -10.95
N GLU A 24 29.97 -4.52 -9.83
CA GLU A 24 30.53 -5.61 -9.03
C GLU A 24 29.46 -6.62 -8.62
N GLY A 25 29.72 -7.90 -8.86
CA GLY A 25 28.82 -9.00 -8.54
C GLY A 25 27.62 -9.15 -9.49
N PHE A 26 27.51 -8.34 -10.54
CA PHE A 26 26.48 -8.53 -11.54
C PHE A 26 26.77 -9.78 -12.38
N LYS A 27 25.80 -10.68 -12.43
CA LYS A 27 25.87 -11.90 -13.26
C LYS A 27 24.75 -11.87 -14.29
N ARG A 28 25.08 -12.19 -15.55
CA ARG A 28 24.08 -12.37 -16.62
C ARG A 28 23.09 -13.47 -16.22
N ARG A 29 21.80 -13.17 -16.40
CA ARG A 29 20.71 -14.13 -16.26
C ARG A 29 19.78 -13.99 -17.46
N ASP A 30 19.51 -15.12 -18.12
CA ASP A 30 18.67 -15.11 -19.33
C ASP A 30 17.23 -14.63 -19.04
N SER A 31 16.68 -14.98 -17.87
CA SER A 31 15.37 -14.47 -17.41
C SER A 31 15.33 -12.94 -17.29
N GLN A 32 16.43 -12.34 -16.82
CA GLN A 32 16.55 -10.89 -16.71
C GLN A 32 16.62 -10.21 -18.07
N LEU A 33 17.39 -10.79 -19.01
CA LEU A 33 17.44 -10.29 -20.39
C LEU A 33 16.08 -10.42 -21.09
N GLN A 34 15.41 -11.58 -20.97
CA GLN A 34 14.07 -11.78 -21.55
C GLN A 34 13.05 -10.79 -20.98
N PHE A 35 13.14 -10.49 -19.68
CA PHE A 35 12.28 -9.47 -19.09
C PHE A 35 12.59 -8.08 -19.68
N ALA A 36 13.85 -7.70 -19.78
CA ALA A 36 14.25 -6.43 -20.39
C ALA A 36 13.78 -6.31 -21.85
N GLN A 37 13.83 -7.40 -22.62
CA GLN A 37 13.29 -7.45 -23.99
C GLN A 37 11.76 -7.28 -24.01
N ALA A 38 11.02 -7.91 -23.07
CA ALA A 38 9.58 -7.74 -22.95
C ALA A 38 9.20 -6.27 -22.63
N VAL A 39 9.98 -5.59 -21.77
CA VAL A 39 9.82 -4.15 -21.52
C VAL A 39 10.10 -3.33 -22.80
N GLY A 40 11.19 -3.62 -23.50
CA GLY A 40 11.53 -2.97 -24.77
C GLY A 40 10.42 -3.13 -25.82
N GLN A 41 9.81 -4.31 -25.90
CA GLN A 41 8.66 -4.56 -26.77
C GLN A 41 7.44 -3.74 -26.37
N ALA A 42 7.11 -3.68 -25.08
CA ALA A 42 5.99 -2.88 -24.59
C ALA A 42 6.18 -1.38 -24.88
N ILE A 43 7.39 -0.85 -24.72
CA ILE A 43 7.73 0.54 -25.08
C ILE A 43 7.44 0.79 -26.56
N GLN A 44 7.91 -0.09 -27.45
CA GLN A 44 7.75 0.08 -28.89
C GLN A 44 6.30 -0.01 -29.36
N THR A 45 5.50 -0.84 -28.71
CA THR A 45 4.09 -1.06 -29.09
C THR A 45 3.10 -0.20 -28.30
N GLN A 46 3.60 0.61 -27.36
CA GLN A 46 2.76 1.32 -26.36
C GLN A 46 1.76 0.36 -25.70
N GLY A 47 2.22 -0.86 -25.43
CA GLY A 47 1.41 -1.96 -24.93
C GLY A 47 1.47 -2.11 -23.42
N VAL A 48 0.73 -3.11 -22.91
CA VAL A 48 0.71 -3.52 -21.51
C VAL A 48 1.37 -4.88 -21.36
N ALA A 49 2.34 -4.99 -20.46
CA ALA A 49 2.96 -6.25 -20.08
C ALA A 49 2.82 -6.48 -18.57
N VAL A 50 2.33 -7.66 -18.20
CA VAL A 50 2.26 -8.12 -16.82
C VAL A 50 3.32 -9.19 -16.61
N VAL A 51 4.22 -8.94 -15.66
CA VAL A 51 5.42 -9.75 -15.47
C VAL A 51 5.50 -10.28 -14.05
N GLU A 52 5.45 -11.58 -13.90
CA GLU A 52 5.85 -12.25 -12.68
C GLU A 52 7.30 -12.69 -12.80
N ALA A 53 8.18 -12.13 -11.97
CA ALA A 53 9.58 -12.51 -11.92
C ALA A 53 9.98 -12.77 -10.47
N GLY A 54 10.34 -14.02 -10.17
CA GLY A 54 10.67 -14.50 -8.84
C GLY A 54 11.78 -13.68 -8.16
N THR A 55 11.93 -13.84 -6.85
CA THR A 55 13.01 -13.19 -6.10
C THR A 55 14.37 -13.53 -6.68
N GLY A 56 15.27 -12.54 -6.74
CA GLY A 56 16.62 -12.74 -7.27
C GLY A 56 16.76 -12.65 -8.79
N THR A 57 15.69 -12.53 -9.57
CA THR A 57 15.78 -12.34 -11.03
C THR A 57 16.41 -11.01 -11.44
N GLY A 58 16.47 -10.01 -10.55
CA GLY A 58 16.99 -8.68 -10.83
C GLY A 58 15.98 -7.79 -11.56
N LYS A 59 14.71 -7.84 -11.16
CA LYS A 59 13.58 -7.07 -11.73
C LYS A 59 13.93 -5.61 -12.01
N THR A 60 14.52 -4.94 -11.02
CA THR A 60 14.86 -3.51 -11.10
C THR A 60 15.73 -3.18 -12.31
N PHE A 61 16.76 -3.95 -12.55
CA PHE A 61 17.63 -3.77 -13.71
C PHE A 61 16.91 -4.12 -15.01
N ALA A 62 16.08 -5.17 -14.99
CA ALA A 62 15.36 -5.62 -16.17
C ALA A 62 14.38 -4.57 -16.71
N TYR A 63 13.75 -3.76 -15.84
CA TYR A 63 12.85 -2.71 -16.31
C TYR A 63 13.53 -1.32 -16.45
N LEU A 64 14.54 -1.00 -15.63
CA LEU A 64 15.22 0.30 -15.73
C LEU A 64 16.15 0.41 -16.94
N VAL A 65 16.86 -0.66 -17.29
CA VAL A 65 17.79 -0.62 -18.45
C VAL A 65 17.07 -0.25 -19.74
N PRO A 66 15.97 -0.91 -20.14
CA PRO A 66 15.22 -0.49 -21.33
C PRO A 66 14.64 0.93 -21.22
N ALA A 67 14.17 1.33 -20.03
CA ALA A 67 13.64 2.68 -19.79
C ALA A 67 14.72 3.75 -20.05
N ILE A 68 15.92 3.57 -19.51
CA ILE A 68 17.06 4.48 -19.68
C ILE A 68 17.53 4.49 -21.14
N LEU A 69 17.70 3.32 -21.76
CA LEU A 69 18.18 3.21 -23.14
C LEU A 69 17.20 3.76 -24.17
N SER A 70 15.88 3.68 -23.91
CA SER A 70 14.86 4.25 -24.79
C SER A 70 14.74 5.76 -24.68
N ARG A 71 15.29 6.38 -23.62
CA ARG A 71 15.10 7.79 -23.26
C ARG A 71 13.63 8.19 -23.13
N SER A 72 12.77 7.25 -22.83
CA SER A 72 11.35 7.49 -22.59
C SER A 72 11.18 8.17 -21.23
N LYS A 73 10.35 9.23 -21.18
CA LYS A 73 9.96 9.79 -19.90
C LYS A 73 9.19 8.75 -19.10
N THR A 74 9.72 8.39 -17.94
CA THR A 74 9.30 7.19 -17.22
C THR A 74 8.81 7.53 -15.82
N ILE A 75 7.64 7.03 -15.45
CA ILE A 75 7.19 6.98 -14.06
C ILE A 75 7.44 5.57 -13.53
N VAL A 76 8.18 5.45 -12.42
CA VAL A 76 8.35 4.21 -11.66
C VAL A 76 7.59 4.33 -10.36
N SER A 77 6.55 3.54 -10.20
CA SER A 77 5.76 3.48 -8.97
C SER A 77 6.06 2.18 -8.21
N THR A 78 6.25 2.29 -6.90
CA THR A 78 6.58 1.14 -6.02
C THR A 78 5.71 1.13 -4.76
N ALA A 79 5.66 0.00 -4.06
CA ALA A 79 4.76 -0.18 -2.93
C ALA A 79 5.19 0.57 -1.65
N SER A 80 6.48 0.92 -1.47
CA SER A 80 6.96 1.50 -0.22
C SER A 80 7.96 2.64 -0.42
N LYS A 81 8.06 3.52 0.59
CA LYS A 81 9.06 4.61 0.61
C LYS A 81 10.49 4.08 0.59
N THR A 82 10.76 3.00 1.30
CA THR A 82 12.11 2.36 1.34
C THR A 82 12.56 1.90 -0.03
N LEU A 83 11.64 1.35 -0.84
CA LEU A 83 11.95 0.96 -2.23
C LEU A 83 12.15 2.19 -3.13
N GLN A 84 11.41 3.29 -2.89
CA GLN A 84 11.65 4.56 -3.60
C GLN A 84 13.08 5.06 -3.35
N ASP A 85 13.47 5.12 -2.07
CA ASP A 85 14.78 5.61 -1.66
C ASP A 85 15.90 4.70 -2.23
N GLN A 86 15.74 3.38 -2.21
CA GLN A 86 16.66 2.43 -2.81
C GLN A 86 16.83 2.65 -4.32
N LEU A 87 15.72 2.79 -5.06
CA LEU A 87 15.74 3.05 -6.51
C LEU A 87 16.51 4.33 -6.82
N PHE A 88 16.21 5.40 -6.08
CA PHE A 88 16.79 6.73 -6.29
C PHE A 88 18.27 6.77 -5.92
N GLU A 89 18.63 6.33 -4.70
CA GLU A 89 19.97 6.50 -4.17
C GLU A 89 20.98 5.53 -4.77
N LYS A 90 20.53 4.32 -5.18
CA LYS A 90 21.43 3.23 -5.53
C LYS A 90 21.25 2.71 -6.95
N ASP A 91 20.03 2.31 -7.32
CA ASP A 91 19.86 1.48 -8.49
C ASP A 91 19.98 2.27 -9.80
N VAL A 92 19.27 3.41 -9.92
CA VAL A 92 19.31 4.21 -11.16
C VAL A 92 20.70 4.77 -11.42
N GLY A 93 21.34 5.37 -10.41
CA GLY A 93 22.71 5.92 -10.57
C GLY A 93 23.75 4.88 -11.00
N ARG A 94 23.68 3.66 -10.46
CA ARG A 94 24.56 2.54 -10.83
C ARG A 94 24.34 2.10 -12.28
N ILE A 95 23.08 2.03 -12.72
CA ILE A 95 22.75 1.65 -14.10
C ILE A 95 23.18 2.74 -15.07
N CYS A 96 22.87 4.01 -14.80
CA CYS A 96 23.29 5.15 -15.62
C CYS A 96 24.81 5.17 -15.80
N SER A 97 25.55 5.02 -14.70
CA SER A 97 27.03 4.98 -14.73
C SER A 97 27.54 3.80 -15.55
N ALA A 98 26.94 2.60 -15.40
CA ALA A 98 27.36 1.41 -16.14
C ALA A 98 27.07 1.53 -17.65
N LEU A 99 25.95 2.12 -18.02
CA LEU A 99 25.55 2.31 -19.42
C LEU A 99 26.21 3.54 -20.07
N ALA A 100 26.92 4.38 -19.31
CA ALA A 100 27.42 5.69 -19.72
C ALA A 100 26.33 6.59 -20.34
N VAL A 101 25.15 6.59 -19.71
CA VAL A 101 23.97 7.39 -20.09
C VAL A 101 23.60 8.29 -18.92
N ASP A 102 23.47 9.58 -19.16
CA ASP A 102 22.93 10.51 -18.18
C ASP A 102 21.38 10.50 -18.24
N ALA A 103 20.77 10.46 -17.07
CA ALA A 103 19.32 10.60 -16.91
C ALA A 103 19.04 11.42 -15.63
N ASP A 104 18.19 12.42 -15.74
CA ASP A 104 17.72 13.18 -14.60
C ASP A 104 16.64 12.40 -13.85
N VAL A 105 16.80 12.27 -12.53
CA VAL A 105 15.92 11.46 -11.69
C VAL A 105 15.33 12.29 -10.56
N ALA A 106 14.04 12.21 -10.37
CA ALA A 106 13.35 12.84 -9.27
C ALA A 106 12.53 11.84 -8.45
N VAL A 107 12.54 12.02 -7.13
CA VAL A 107 11.58 11.35 -6.23
C VAL A 107 10.48 12.35 -5.92
N LEU A 108 9.23 11.94 -6.10
CA LEU A 108 8.09 12.70 -5.68
C LEU A 108 7.30 11.92 -4.62
N LYS A 109 7.14 12.51 -3.46
CA LYS A 109 6.39 11.95 -2.33
C LYS A 109 5.06 12.71 -2.17
N GLY A 110 4.10 12.08 -1.50
CA GLY A 110 2.85 12.77 -1.15
C GLY A 110 3.11 14.00 -0.28
N ARG A 111 2.30 15.03 -0.42
CA ARG A 111 2.42 16.35 0.22
C ARG A 111 2.64 16.29 1.73
N GLY A 112 2.01 15.35 2.45
CA GLY A 112 2.21 15.10 3.89
C GLY A 112 3.62 14.60 4.28
N ASN A 113 4.51 14.37 3.30
CA ASN A 113 5.92 14.06 3.56
C ASN A 113 6.82 15.29 3.52
N TYR A 114 6.30 16.46 3.14
CA TYR A 114 7.07 17.70 3.08
C TYR A 114 6.63 18.67 4.16
N ILE A 115 7.57 19.43 4.71
CA ILE A 115 7.28 20.53 5.63
C ILE A 115 6.50 21.61 4.87
N CYS A 116 5.42 22.08 5.46
CA CYS A 116 4.69 23.25 5.00
C CYS A 116 5.17 24.48 5.75
N LYS A 117 5.84 25.41 5.07
CA LYS A 117 6.40 26.61 5.67
C LYS A 117 5.33 27.48 6.33
N GLU A 118 4.20 27.67 5.65
CA GLU A 118 3.06 28.42 6.15
C GLU A 118 2.50 27.83 7.46
N ARG A 119 2.31 26.52 7.51
CA ARG A 119 1.80 25.85 8.72
C ARG A 119 2.83 25.87 9.85
N LEU A 120 4.11 25.75 9.51
CA LEU A 120 5.20 25.84 10.47
C LEU A 120 5.25 27.24 11.11
N GLU A 121 5.14 28.32 10.32
CA GLU A 121 5.08 29.68 10.83
C GLU A 121 3.85 29.91 11.72
N ARG A 122 2.67 29.50 11.27
CA ARG A 122 1.46 29.60 12.09
C ARG A 122 1.56 28.86 13.43
N LEU A 123 2.22 27.69 13.45
CA LEU A 123 2.44 26.96 14.69
C LEU A 123 3.36 27.74 15.64
N VAL A 124 4.43 28.33 15.10
CA VAL A 124 5.38 29.18 15.87
C VAL A 124 4.68 30.42 16.42
N ASP A 125 3.90 31.10 15.61
CA ASP A 125 3.21 32.36 16.00
C ASP A 125 2.12 32.12 17.05
N ARG A 126 1.41 30.98 16.97
CA ARG A 126 0.37 30.60 17.94
C ARG A 126 0.95 30.17 19.29
N GLY A 127 2.18 29.64 19.32
CA GLY A 127 2.85 29.17 20.53
C GLY A 127 2.18 27.99 21.23
N LEU A 128 1.15 27.38 20.62
CA LEU A 128 0.40 26.25 21.16
C LEU A 128 0.97 24.95 20.60
N LEU A 129 1.67 24.19 21.43
CA LEU A 129 2.25 22.89 21.07
C LEU A 129 1.34 21.74 21.53
N PRO A 130 1.27 20.64 20.78
CA PRO A 130 0.46 19.47 21.15
C PRO A 130 0.90 18.86 22.49
N GLU A 131 2.20 18.90 22.79
CA GLU A 131 2.81 18.35 24.00
C GLU A 131 3.91 19.28 24.53
N ALA A 132 4.12 19.31 25.84
CA ALA A 132 5.12 20.15 26.49
C ALA A 132 6.56 19.88 26.00
N ASP A 133 6.88 18.66 25.63
CA ASP A 133 8.22 18.24 25.18
C ASP A 133 8.46 18.42 23.67
N SER A 134 7.46 18.90 22.94
CA SER A 134 7.53 19.12 21.48
C SER A 134 8.47 20.26 21.07
N TYR A 135 8.84 21.15 21.97
CA TYR A 135 9.64 22.33 21.64
C TYR A 135 11.02 22.00 21.04
N LYS A 136 11.71 20.99 21.58
CA LYS A 136 13.03 20.58 21.07
C LYS A 136 12.92 20.01 19.65
N ARG A 137 11.86 19.23 19.41
CA ARG A 137 11.58 18.63 18.09
C ARG A 137 11.18 19.72 17.09
N LEU A 138 10.30 20.64 17.49
CA LEU A 138 9.92 21.79 16.65
C LEU A 138 11.13 22.63 16.23
N LYS A 139 12.06 22.89 17.14
CA LYS A 139 13.30 23.62 16.82
C LYS A 139 14.11 22.91 15.73
N LYS A 140 14.25 21.58 15.81
CA LYS A 140 14.93 20.79 14.77
C LYS A 140 14.21 20.93 13.41
N ILE A 141 12.88 20.90 13.39
CA ILE A 141 12.08 21.07 12.17
C ILE A 141 12.30 22.46 11.57
N ILE A 142 12.30 23.52 12.39
CA ILE A 142 12.55 24.90 11.95
C ILE A 142 13.96 25.03 11.36
N ASP A 143 14.96 24.54 12.07
CA ASP A 143 16.37 24.63 11.62
C ASP A 143 16.58 23.85 10.32
N PHE A 144 15.94 22.71 10.15
CA PHE A 144 15.95 21.93 8.91
C PHE A 144 15.25 22.67 7.78
N ALA A 145 14.02 23.16 7.99
CA ALA A 145 13.25 23.86 6.95
C ALA A 145 13.94 25.13 6.41
N ARG A 146 14.86 25.74 7.21
CA ARG A 146 15.66 26.89 6.80
C ARG A 146 16.88 26.55 5.96
N ARG A 147 17.45 25.34 6.14
CA ARG A 147 18.73 24.94 5.55
C ARG A 147 18.57 23.96 4.40
N ASP A 148 17.54 23.14 4.46
CA ASP A 148 17.31 22.06 3.49
C ASP A 148 16.60 22.56 2.23
N ALA A 149 16.97 21.96 1.09
CA ALA A 149 16.38 22.29 -0.19
C ALA A 149 15.15 21.42 -0.53
N THR A 150 15.04 20.24 0.11
CA THR A 150 14.01 19.24 -0.18
C THR A 150 12.78 19.40 0.69
N GLY A 151 12.97 19.70 1.96
CA GLY A 151 11.93 19.78 2.97
C GLY A 151 11.27 18.45 3.30
N ASP A 152 11.91 17.33 2.97
CA ASP A 152 11.40 15.99 3.30
C ASP A 152 11.53 15.74 4.81
N LYS A 153 10.40 15.47 5.48
CA LYS A 153 10.37 15.22 6.91
C LYS A 153 11.19 14.00 7.36
N ASN A 154 11.38 13.02 6.46
CA ASN A 154 12.12 11.80 6.79
C ASN A 154 13.64 12.03 6.87
N ASP A 155 14.13 13.16 6.33
CA ASP A 155 15.54 13.54 6.38
C ASP A 155 15.93 14.21 7.71
N ILE A 156 14.95 14.42 8.62
CA ILE A 156 15.20 15.04 9.92
C ILE A 156 15.56 13.98 10.97
N PRO A 157 16.81 13.91 11.41
CA PRO A 157 17.24 12.89 12.33
C PRO A 157 16.61 13.02 13.72
N GLY A 158 16.18 11.88 14.29
CA GLY A 158 15.72 11.79 15.67
C GLY A 158 14.32 12.37 15.91
N ILE A 159 13.48 12.43 14.87
CA ILE A 159 12.03 12.67 15.01
C ILE A 159 11.29 11.42 14.48
N PRO A 160 10.44 10.79 15.29
CA PRO A 160 9.70 9.60 14.87
C PRO A 160 8.79 9.85 13.66
N GLU A 161 8.59 8.82 12.83
CA GLU A 161 7.69 8.90 11.66
C GLU A 161 6.25 9.28 12.04
N LYS A 162 5.80 8.84 13.21
CA LYS A 162 4.45 9.12 13.77
C LYS A 162 4.47 10.19 14.86
N ASP A 163 5.38 11.17 14.77
CA ASP A 163 5.43 12.25 15.74
C ASP A 163 4.15 13.10 15.69
N PRO A 164 3.55 13.48 16.84
CA PRO A 164 2.35 14.31 16.92
C PRO A 164 2.50 15.73 16.30
N LEU A 165 3.72 16.19 16.05
CA LEU A 165 3.96 17.47 15.36
C LEU A 165 3.67 17.43 13.86
N TRP A 166 3.79 16.26 13.20
CA TRP A 166 3.65 16.19 11.75
C TRP A 166 2.35 16.75 11.20
N PRO A 167 1.16 16.46 11.76
CA PRO A 167 -0.09 17.06 11.30
C PRO A 167 -0.12 18.59 11.38
N TRP A 168 0.69 19.19 12.23
CA TRP A 168 0.74 20.64 12.44
C TRP A 168 1.69 21.37 11.48
N VAL A 169 2.73 20.68 11.00
CA VAL A 169 3.80 21.26 10.17
C VAL A 169 3.84 20.71 8.74
N THR A 170 2.95 19.82 8.37
CA THR A 170 2.75 19.33 7.00
C THR A 170 1.39 19.73 6.47
N SER A 171 1.12 19.57 5.18
CA SER A 171 -0.19 19.89 4.60
C SER A 171 -0.86 18.69 3.96
N THR A 172 -2.19 18.76 3.92
CA THR A 172 -3.06 17.85 3.14
C THR A 172 -3.62 18.58 1.92
N LYS A 173 -4.38 17.88 1.05
CA LYS A 173 -5.10 18.52 -0.05
C LYS A 173 -6.05 19.60 0.49
N ASP A 174 -6.71 19.31 1.60
CA ASP A 174 -7.82 20.11 2.13
C ASP A 174 -7.36 21.33 2.91
N ASN A 175 -6.15 21.32 3.49
CA ASN A 175 -5.63 22.42 4.31
C ASN A 175 -4.49 23.24 3.65
N CYS A 176 -4.18 22.98 2.39
CA CYS A 176 -3.20 23.75 1.61
C CYS A 176 -3.87 25.00 1.00
N LEU A 177 -3.31 26.17 1.27
CA LEU A 177 -3.86 27.43 0.78
C LEU A 177 -3.79 27.65 -0.74
N GLY A 178 -2.99 26.84 -1.46
CA GLY A 178 -2.86 26.95 -2.91
C GLY A 178 -2.10 28.19 -3.38
N LYS A 179 -2.11 28.44 -4.69
CA LYS A 179 -1.30 29.47 -5.35
C LYS A 179 -1.69 30.89 -4.94
N SER A 180 -2.98 31.15 -4.87
CA SER A 180 -3.51 32.51 -4.66
C SER A 180 -3.36 33.05 -3.24
N LYS A 181 -3.24 32.16 -2.24
CA LYS A 181 -3.31 32.53 -0.83
C LYS A 181 -2.06 32.19 -0.01
N CYS A 182 -1.19 31.33 -0.52
CA CYS A 182 -0.02 30.90 0.24
C CYS A 182 1.14 31.87 0.05
N PRO A 183 1.61 32.59 1.10
CA PRO A 183 2.75 33.49 0.99
C PRO A 183 4.05 32.79 0.64
N HIS A 184 4.10 31.45 0.85
CA HIS A 184 5.24 30.59 0.57
C HIS A 184 5.07 29.74 -0.69
N TYR A 185 4.15 30.12 -1.62
CA TYR A 185 3.87 29.28 -2.78
C TYR A 185 5.10 29.07 -3.68
N ASP A 186 5.85 30.12 -3.96
CA ASP A 186 7.00 30.10 -4.86
C ASP A 186 8.20 29.35 -4.27
N ASP A 187 8.34 29.34 -2.95
CA ASP A 187 9.40 28.62 -2.24
C ASP A 187 8.90 27.35 -1.53
N CYS A 188 7.68 26.90 -1.87
CA CYS A 188 7.06 25.70 -1.34
C CYS A 188 7.84 24.44 -1.71
N PHE A 189 8.17 23.62 -0.73
CA PHE A 189 8.88 22.36 -0.95
C PHE A 189 8.13 21.38 -1.86
N VAL A 190 6.80 21.27 -1.71
CA VAL A 190 5.97 20.44 -2.58
C VAL A 190 6.02 20.91 -4.03
N ASN A 191 5.89 22.23 -4.27
CA ASN A 191 5.92 22.78 -5.62
C ASN A 191 7.30 22.61 -6.27
N ARG A 192 8.37 22.80 -5.50
CA ARG A 192 9.73 22.53 -5.99
C ARG A 192 9.97 21.06 -6.33
N ALA A 193 9.44 20.14 -5.51
CA ALA A 193 9.53 18.72 -5.80
C ALA A 193 8.74 18.35 -7.07
N ARG A 194 7.56 18.93 -7.27
CA ARG A 194 6.77 18.75 -8.50
C ARG A 194 7.46 19.30 -9.74
N ALA A 195 8.00 20.52 -9.65
CA ALA A 195 8.74 21.11 -10.76
C ALA A 195 9.92 20.22 -11.19
N ARG A 196 10.71 19.72 -10.23
CA ARG A 196 11.78 18.76 -10.52
C ARG A 196 11.27 17.47 -11.17
N ALA A 197 10.11 16.95 -10.71
CA ALA A 197 9.51 15.77 -11.32
C ALA A 197 9.04 16.04 -12.76
N HIS A 198 8.56 17.24 -13.06
CA HIS A 198 8.20 17.61 -14.44
C HIS A 198 9.40 17.72 -15.37
N GLU A 199 10.57 18.08 -14.87
CA GLU A 199 11.81 18.22 -15.67
C GLU A 199 12.55 16.89 -15.82
N ALA A 200 12.42 15.98 -14.86
CA ALA A 200 13.16 14.72 -14.80
C ALA A 200 12.77 13.72 -15.92
N ASP A 201 13.74 12.91 -16.35
CA ASP A 201 13.55 11.79 -17.27
C ASP A 201 12.87 10.62 -16.59
N ILE A 202 13.21 10.37 -15.31
CA ILE A 202 12.66 9.28 -14.50
C ILE A 202 12.08 9.86 -13.21
N VAL A 203 10.81 9.63 -12.97
CA VAL A 203 10.10 10.04 -11.76
C VAL A 203 9.75 8.82 -10.92
N ILE A 204 10.28 8.75 -9.70
CA ILE A 204 10.02 7.67 -8.77
C ILE A 204 8.95 8.11 -7.77
N VAL A 205 7.86 7.35 -7.67
CA VAL A 205 6.71 7.60 -6.81
C VAL A 205 6.33 6.35 -6.01
N ASN A 206 5.44 6.47 -5.04
CA ASN A 206 4.77 5.31 -4.46
C ASN A 206 3.39 5.08 -5.08
N HIS A 207 2.84 3.88 -4.91
CA HIS A 207 1.52 3.53 -5.45
C HIS A 207 0.40 4.44 -4.92
N HIS A 208 0.50 4.92 -3.68
CA HIS A 208 -0.47 5.85 -3.13
C HIS A 208 -0.52 7.17 -3.90
N LEU A 209 0.64 7.76 -4.21
CA LEU A 209 0.69 8.99 -4.99
C LEU A 209 0.26 8.76 -6.45
N PHE A 210 0.68 7.63 -7.02
CA PHE A 210 0.29 7.23 -8.37
C PHE A 210 -1.23 7.04 -8.50
N MET A 211 -1.86 6.33 -7.56
CA MET A 211 -3.32 6.13 -7.55
C MET A 211 -4.08 7.42 -7.25
N ALA A 212 -3.53 8.31 -6.42
CA ALA A 212 -4.10 9.64 -6.19
C ALA A 212 -4.11 10.48 -7.47
N ASP A 213 -3.04 10.45 -8.27
CA ASP A 213 -2.99 11.12 -9.58
C ASP A 213 -3.98 10.49 -10.57
N LEU A 214 -4.00 9.16 -10.63
CA LEU A 214 -4.87 8.42 -11.53
C LEU A 214 -6.36 8.68 -11.25
N SER A 215 -6.75 8.78 -9.97
CA SER A 215 -8.13 9.10 -9.58
C SER A 215 -8.52 10.53 -9.93
N LEU A 216 -7.59 11.49 -9.85
CA LEU A 216 -7.84 12.88 -10.24
C LEU A 216 -8.00 13.06 -11.75
N LYS A 217 -7.26 12.31 -12.56
CA LYS A 217 -7.37 12.33 -14.03
C LYS A 217 -8.72 11.84 -14.54
N ASP A 218 -9.50 11.14 -13.72
CA ASP A 218 -10.87 10.75 -14.08
C ASP A 218 -11.85 11.93 -13.99
N ASP A 219 -11.71 12.81 -13.02
CA ASP A 219 -12.68 13.88 -12.70
C ASP A 219 -12.23 15.30 -13.10
N THR A 220 -10.92 15.57 -13.17
CA THR A 220 -10.40 16.93 -13.38
C THR A 220 -9.16 16.95 -14.28
N MET A 221 -8.82 18.14 -14.83
CA MET A 221 -7.54 18.38 -15.52
C MET A 221 -6.36 18.56 -14.54
N ALA A 222 -6.52 18.28 -13.24
CA ALA A 222 -5.47 18.47 -12.25
C ALA A 222 -4.49 17.30 -12.27
N GLU A 223 -3.24 17.57 -12.59
CA GLU A 223 -2.16 16.59 -12.63
C GLU A 223 -1.23 16.75 -11.43
N LEU A 224 -0.99 15.65 -10.71
CA LEU A 224 0.04 15.59 -9.69
C LEU A 224 1.38 15.12 -10.25
N LEU A 225 1.32 14.26 -11.26
CA LEU A 225 2.46 13.65 -11.94
C LEU A 225 2.58 14.18 -13.38
N PRO A 226 3.79 14.27 -13.92
CA PRO A 226 3.98 14.62 -15.32
C PRO A 226 3.44 13.53 -16.24
N ASP A 227 3.16 13.89 -17.49
CA ASP A 227 2.96 12.91 -18.55
C ASP A 227 4.21 12.06 -18.74
N ALA A 228 4.03 10.79 -19.04
CA ALA A 228 5.10 9.83 -19.23
C ALA A 228 4.83 8.94 -20.43
N ASP A 229 5.90 8.49 -21.12
CA ASP A 229 5.81 7.52 -22.21
C ASP A 229 5.73 6.08 -21.68
N LEU A 230 6.29 5.87 -20.49
CA LEU A 230 6.38 4.56 -19.83
C LEU A 230 5.96 4.66 -18.37
N VAL A 231 5.07 3.79 -17.95
CA VAL A 231 4.69 3.59 -16.55
C VAL A 231 5.11 2.21 -16.10
N ILE A 232 5.93 2.16 -15.05
CA ILE A 232 6.38 0.91 -14.42
C ILE A 232 5.78 0.85 -13.03
N LEU A 233 5.03 -0.22 -12.76
CA LEU A 233 4.39 -0.48 -11.48
C LEU A 233 5.08 -1.71 -10.85
N ASP A 234 6.04 -1.44 -9.97
CA ASP A 234 6.79 -2.50 -9.25
C ASP A 234 6.06 -2.88 -7.96
N GLU A 235 6.06 -4.16 -7.61
CA GLU A 235 5.19 -4.76 -6.58
C GLU A 235 3.70 -4.54 -6.87
N ALA A 236 3.32 -4.69 -8.15
CA ALA A 236 2.01 -4.40 -8.71
C ALA A 236 0.85 -5.19 -8.06
N HIS A 237 1.14 -6.31 -7.37
CA HIS A 237 0.16 -7.07 -6.61
C HIS A 237 -0.58 -6.24 -5.53
N LYS A 238 0.00 -5.10 -5.14
CA LYS A 238 -0.60 -4.16 -4.16
C LYS A 238 -1.59 -3.17 -4.76
N LEU A 239 -1.58 -3.03 -6.06
CA LEU A 239 -2.39 -2.01 -6.73
C LEU A 239 -3.90 -2.15 -6.48
N PRO A 240 -4.50 -3.38 -6.51
CA PRO A 240 -5.92 -3.52 -6.26
C PRO A 240 -6.36 -2.97 -4.91
N ASP A 241 -5.63 -3.30 -3.84
CA ASP A 241 -5.97 -2.85 -2.48
C ASP A 241 -5.77 -1.35 -2.31
N ILE A 242 -4.60 -0.83 -2.73
CA ILE A 242 -4.29 0.59 -2.63
C ILE A 242 -5.25 1.41 -3.51
N GLY A 243 -5.55 0.94 -4.72
CA GLY A 243 -6.41 1.66 -5.65
C GLY A 243 -7.84 1.81 -5.18
N ILE A 244 -8.41 0.79 -4.57
CA ILE A 244 -9.78 0.82 -4.04
C ILE A 244 -9.96 2.00 -3.08
N ASP A 245 -9.00 2.30 -2.22
CA ASP A 245 -9.06 3.42 -1.28
C ASP A 245 -9.20 4.77 -2.00
N TYR A 246 -8.48 4.96 -3.12
CA TYR A 246 -8.49 6.23 -3.88
C TYR A 246 -9.72 6.41 -4.76
N PHE A 247 -10.38 5.33 -5.12
CA PHE A 247 -11.65 5.37 -5.87
C PHE A 247 -12.87 5.21 -4.98
N SER A 248 -12.68 5.23 -3.65
CA SER A 248 -13.75 5.26 -2.66
C SER A 248 -14.19 6.70 -2.37
N ASP A 249 -15.49 6.92 -2.32
CA ASP A 249 -16.05 8.19 -1.87
C ASP A 249 -16.22 8.14 -0.35
N ILE A 250 -15.44 8.96 0.34
CA ILE A 250 -15.45 9.01 1.80
C ILE A 250 -15.67 10.45 2.23
N PHE A 251 -16.62 10.65 3.16
CA PHE A 251 -16.74 11.89 3.92
C PHE A 251 -16.98 11.59 5.40
N SER A 252 -16.71 12.54 6.26
CA SER A 252 -16.86 12.36 7.70
C SER A 252 -17.62 13.54 8.36
N LEU A 253 -18.20 13.30 9.53
CA LEU A 253 -18.87 14.36 10.27
C LEU A 253 -17.88 15.41 10.78
N TRP A 254 -16.63 15.06 10.98
CA TRP A 254 -15.58 16.02 11.32
C TRP A 254 -15.18 16.93 10.14
N GLU A 255 -15.09 16.37 8.94
CA GLU A 255 -14.87 17.16 7.73
C GLU A 255 -15.94 18.27 7.59
N LEU A 256 -17.20 17.94 7.91
CA LEU A 256 -18.29 18.90 7.94
C LEU A 256 -18.14 19.99 9.01
N GLN A 257 -17.53 19.68 10.16
CA GLN A 257 -17.27 20.68 11.20
C GLN A 257 -16.16 21.64 10.80
N ASP A 258 -15.03 21.14 10.29
CA ASP A 258 -13.92 21.96 9.80
C ASP A 258 -14.36 22.85 8.63
N PHE A 259 -15.10 22.24 7.70
CA PHE A 259 -15.72 22.92 6.59
C PHE A 259 -16.67 24.05 7.03
N SER A 260 -17.49 23.79 8.05
CA SER A 260 -18.42 24.79 8.60
C SER A 260 -17.67 25.97 9.22
N GLU A 261 -16.56 25.74 9.92
CA GLU A 261 -15.79 26.82 10.54
C GLU A 261 -15.09 27.67 9.48
N GLU A 262 -14.48 27.04 8.47
CA GLU A 262 -13.84 27.74 7.36
C GLU A 262 -14.85 28.61 6.59
N GLY A 263 -15.99 28.03 6.18
CA GLY A 263 -17.00 28.76 5.43
C GLY A 263 -17.61 29.93 6.23
N ARG A 264 -17.78 29.74 7.54
CA ARG A 264 -18.22 30.82 8.44
C ARG A 264 -17.26 32.00 8.44
N LEU A 265 -15.96 31.71 8.47
CA LEU A 265 -14.91 32.75 8.46
C LEU A 265 -14.85 33.48 7.10
N ILE A 266 -14.92 32.72 5.98
CA ILE A 266 -14.96 33.29 4.62
C ILE A 266 -16.18 34.19 4.45
N GLY A 267 -17.36 33.69 4.84
CA GLY A 267 -18.60 34.46 4.74
C GLY A 267 -18.58 35.76 5.54
N LYS A 268 -18.03 35.75 6.77
CA LYS A 268 -17.86 36.96 7.58
C LYS A 268 -16.86 37.95 6.98
N ALA A 269 -15.77 37.45 6.39
CA ALA A 269 -14.71 38.30 5.82
C ALA A 269 -15.14 38.98 4.52
N HIS A 270 -15.86 38.28 3.64
CA HIS A 270 -16.12 38.73 2.27
C HIS A 270 -17.59 39.02 1.96
N ALA A 271 -18.53 38.58 2.81
CA ALA A 271 -19.97 38.71 2.58
C ALA A 271 -20.78 38.97 3.87
N ALA A 272 -20.27 39.85 4.74
CA ALA A 272 -20.77 40.10 6.11
C ALA A 272 -22.24 40.50 6.21
N GLY A 273 -22.86 41.01 5.18
CA GLY A 273 -24.26 41.48 5.21
C GLY A 273 -25.29 40.56 4.53
N VAL A 274 -24.84 39.47 3.94
CA VAL A 274 -25.70 38.61 3.09
C VAL A 274 -26.61 37.72 3.94
N VAL A 275 -26.05 37.04 4.92
CA VAL A 275 -26.78 36.20 5.88
C VAL A 275 -26.14 36.30 7.26
N ARG A 276 -26.83 35.77 8.29
CA ARG A 276 -26.20 35.56 9.60
C ARG A 276 -25.41 34.28 9.57
N TRP A 277 -24.12 34.42 9.22
CA TRP A 277 -23.22 33.29 8.99
C TRP A 277 -23.11 32.33 10.18
N ASP A 278 -23.18 32.83 11.40
CA ASP A 278 -23.18 32.01 12.62
C ASP A 278 -24.38 31.06 12.67
N ASP A 279 -25.58 31.53 12.28
CA ASP A 279 -26.82 30.75 12.33
C ASP A 279 -26.77 29.64 11.25
N VAL A 280 -26.40 29.99 10.00
CA VAL A 280 -26.35 29.05 8.88
C VAL A 280 -25.43 27.89 9.16
N PHE A 281 -24.26 28.15 9.69
CA PHE A 281 -23.30 27.10 10.02
C PHE A 281 -23.59 26.38 11.33
N LEU A 282 -24.32 27.00 12.27
CA LEU A 282 -24.81 26.36 13.48
C LEU A 282 -25.82 25.25 13.15
N ASP A 283 -26.64 25.42 12.12
CA ASP A 283 -27.63 24.43 11.70
C ASP A 283 -26.93 23.17 11.16
N VAL A 284 -25.85 23.29 10.38
CA VAL A 284 -25.03 22.15 9.96
C VAL A 284 -24.43 21.41 11.14
N LYS A 285 -23.84 22.16 12.10
CA LYS A 285 -23.25 21.54 13.30
C LYS A 285 -24.29 20.79 14.13
N LYS A 286 -25.50 21.34 14.29
CA LYS A 286 -26.60 20.68 15.01
C LYS A 286 -27.07 19.42 14.27
N ALA A 287 -27.24 19.48 12.95
CA ALA A 287 -27.66 18.34 12.14
C ALA A 287 -26.60 17.23 12.18
N ALA A 288 -25.32 17.55 12.06
CA ALA A 288 -24.22 16.59 12.16
C ALA A 288 -24.15 15.94 13.53
N LEU A 289 -24.29 16.72 14.62
CA LEU A 289 -24.27 16.18 15.99
C LEU A 289 -25.49 15.28 16.26
N ASN A 290 -26.67 15.66 15.77
CA ASN A 290 -27.87 14.83 15.88
C ASN A 290 -27.71 13.49 15.15
N LEU A 291 -27.19 13.52 13.92
CA LEU A 291 -26.90 12.31 13.15
C LEU A 291 -25.87 11.41 13.86
N HIS A 292 -24.79 11.99 14.38
CA HIS A 292 -23.79 11.28 15.18
C HIS A 292 -24.42 10.57 16.38
N GLN A 293 -25.27 11.27 17.16
CA GLN A 293 -25.93 10.69 18.33
C GLN A 293 -26.91 9.57 17.96
N ILE A 294 -27.63 9.70 16.84
CA ILE A 294 -28.57 8.66 16.39
C ILE A 294 -27.79 7.41 15.97
N ILE A 295 -26.70 7.58 15.23
CA ILE A 295 -25.86 6.46 14.80
C ILE A 295 -25.29 5.74 16.01
N HIS A 296 -24.68 6.45 16.95
CA HIS A 296 -24.08 5.84 18.15
C HIS A 296 -25.09 5.16 19.06
N ARG A 297 -26.29 5.75 19.25
CA ARG A 297 -27.34 5.15 20.07
C ARG A 297 -28.03 3.97 19.38
N GLY A 298 -28.22 4.06 18.06
CA GLY A 298 -28.96 3.06 17.29
C GLY A 298 -28.18 1.77 17.07
N LEU A 299 -26.86 1.84 17.08
CA LEU A 299 -26.03 0.68 16.77
C LEU A 299 -25.67 -0.16 17.99
N GLY A 300 -25.59 0.41 19.20
CA GLY A 300 -25.19 -0.32 20.42
C GLY A 300 -23.85 -1.06 20.27
N VAL A 301 -22.99 -0.63 19.35
CA VAL A 301 -21.78 -1.35 18.91
C VAL A 301 -20.55 -0.75 19.55
N GLU A 302 -19.51 -1.57 19.67
CA GLU A 302 -18.21 -1.14 20.15
C GLU A 302 -17.60 -0.05 19.26
N ILE A 303 -16.82 0.83 19.87
CA ILE A 303 -16.06 1.88 19.22
C ILE A 303 -15.00 1.22 18.31
N ASP A 304 -14.64 1.86 17.19
CA ASP A 304 -13.74 1.36 16.14
C ASP A 304 -14.30 0.16 15.34
N THR A 305 -15.59 0.17 15.06
CA THR A 305 -16.28 -0.86 14.28
C THR A 305 -16.60 -0.37 12.88
N GLU A 306 -16.48 -1.28 11.91
CA GLU A 306 -16.91 -1.11 10.52
C GLU A 306 -18.27 -1.82 10.30
N ILE A 307 -19.26 -1.12 9.80
CA ILE A 307 -20.63 -1.62 9.70
C ILE A 307 -21.18 -1.37 8.30
N GLU A 308 -21.58 -2.43 7.63
CA GLU A 308 -22.38 -2.32 6.42
C GLU A 308 -23.80 -1.85 6.77
N ILE A 309 -24.26 -0.84 6.08
CA ILE A 309 -25.54 -0.18 6.43
C ILE A 309 -26.73 -1.12 6.36
N ASN A 310 -26.73 -2.02 5.39
CA ASN A 310 -27.80 -2.99 5.19
C ASN A 310 -27.71 -4.23 6.10
N SER A 311 -26.64 -4.37 6.88
CA SER A 311 -26.48 -5.53 7.77
C SER A 311 -27.32 -5.45 9.04
N ILE A 312 -27.85 -4.26 9.37
CA ILE A 312 -28.68 -4.03 10.54
C ILE A 312 -30.09 -3.65 10.09
N GLU A 313 -31.06 -4.47 10.44
CA GLU A 313 -32.48 -4.25 10.08
C GLU A 313 -32.98 -2.91 10.62
N GLY A 314 -33.61 -2.10 9.74
CA GLY A 314 -34.17 -0.80 10.10
C GLY A 314 -33.13 0.32 10.30
N PHE A 315 -31.84 0.04 10.30
CA PHE A 315 -30.83 1.07 10.55
C PHE A 315 -30.78 2.13 9.44
N ALA A 316 -30.76 1.73 8.17
CA ALA A 316 -30.81 2.66 7.05
C ALA A 316 -32.02 3.60 7.13
N GLN A 317 -33.17 3.09 7.55
CA GLN A 317 -34.38 3.89 7.74
C GLN A 317 -34.25 4.86 8.93
N SER A 318 -33.59 4.47 10.01
CA SER A 318 -33.43 5.32 11.20
C SER A 318 -32.54 6.54 10.96
N ILE A 319 -31.56 6.43 10.07
CA ILE A 319 -30.63 7.53 9.73
C ILE A 319 -31.10 8.39 8.56
N LYS A 320 -32.11 7.93 7.81
CA LYS A 320 -32.55 8.60 6.57
C LYS A 320 -32.98 10.05 6.82
N GLU A 321 -33.97 10.28 7.69
CA GLU A 321 -34.45 11.63 7.97
C GLU A 321 -33.39 12.55 8.59
N PRO A 322 -32.56 12.11 9.58
CA PRO A 322 -31.47 12.91 10.09
C PRO A 322 -30.42 13.24 9.02
N PHE A 323 -30.13 12.33 8.10
CA PHE A 323 -29.22 12.55 7.01
C PHE A 323 -29.75 13.52 5.97
N GLU A 324 -31.04 13.44 5.64
CA GLU A 324 -31.76 14.41 4.78
C GLU A 324 -31.70 15.83 5.35
N LYS A 325 -31.94 15.99 6.65
CA LYS A 325 -31.81 17.30 7.34
C LYS A 325 -30.41 17.86 7.26
N LEU A 326 -29.38 16.98 7.36
CA LEU A 326 -28.00 17.39 7.18
C LEU A 326 -27.74 17.87 5.75
N ILE A 327 -28.21 17.14 4.73
CA ILE A 327 -28.13 17.55 3.33
C ILE A 327 -28.81 18.91 3.09
N GLU A 328 -30.03 19.13 3.64
CA GLU A 328 -30.74 20.39 3.51
C GLU A 328 -29.96 21.57 4.10
N SER A 329 -29.27 21.36 5.23
CA SER A 329 -28.44 22.41 5.83
C SER A 329 -27.25 22.73 4.97
N VAL A 330 -26.56 21.73 4.41
CA VAL A 330 -25.44 21.93 3.47
C VAL A 330 -25.90 22.55 2.15
N LEU A 331 -27.07 22.16 1.65
CA LEU A 331 -27.67 22.75 0.45
C LEU A 331 -27.95 24.25 0.64
N THR A 332 -28.36 24.68 1.84
CA THR A 332 -28.51 26.09 2.17
C THR A 332 -27.20 26.86 2.04
N ILE A 333 -26.09 26.29 2.53
CA ILE A 333 -24.75 26.85 2.35
C ILE A 333 -24.38 26.92 0.86
N ALA A 334 -24.59 25.82 0.11
CA ALA A 334 -24.30 25.76 -1.32
C ALA A 334 -25.02 26.88 -2.10
N LYS A 335 -26.31 27.04 -1.87
CA LYS A 335 -27.11 28.12 -2.49
C LYS A 335 -26.61 29.52 -2.13
N THR A 336 -26.23 29.72 -0.87
CA THR A 336 -25.76 31.02 -0.39
C THR A 336 -24.41 31.36 -1.06
N PHE A 337 -23.44 30.45 -1.07
CA PHE A 337 -22.15 30.70 -1.72
C PHE A 337 -22.26 30.80 -3.25
N LYS A 338 -23.16 30.03 -3.86
CA LYS A 338 -23.46 30.16 -5.30
C LYS A 338 -23.98 31.56 -5.66
N SER A 339 -24.73 32.21 -4.78
CA SER A 339 -25.19 33.60 -4.99
C SER A 339 -24.07 34.65 -4.86
N LEU A 340 -22.90 34.25 -4.34
CA LEU A 340 -21.70 35.07 -4.17
C LEU A 340 -20.67 34.83 -5.28
N GLU A 341 -20.96 33.98 -6.25
CA GLU A 341 -20.04 33.61 -7.34
C GLU A 341 -19.58 34.86 -8.11
N GLY A 342 -18.27 34.95 -8.33
CA GLY A 342 -17.62 36.10 -8.97
C GLY A 342 -17.40 37.32 -8.06
N SER A 343 -17.84 37.29 -6.78
CA SER A 343 -17.60 38.39 -5.84
C SER A 343 -16.21 38.36 -5.21
N ASN A 344 -15.68 37.17 -4.95
CA ASN A 344 -14.38 36.97 -4.35
C ASN A 344 -13.88 35.54 -4.62
N GLU A 345 -12.61 35.37 -4.96
CA GLU A 345 -12.00 34.07 -5.28
C GLU A 345 -12.14 33.05 -4.14
N GLU A 346 -12.12 33.49 -2.86
CA GLU A 346 -12.32 32.58 -1.71
C GLU A 346 -13.72 32.06 -1.63
N CYS A 347 -14.71 32.90 -1.96
CA CYS A 347 -16.11 32.50 -2.03
C CYS A 347 -16.33 31.51 -3.16
N ASP A 348 -15.70 31.70 -4.32
CA ASP A 348 -15.83 30.84 -5.48
C ASP A 348 -15.21 29.44 -5.20
N LEU A 349 -13.98 29.40 -4.69
CA LEU A 349 -13.33 28.13 -4.30
C LEU A 349 -14.09 27.37 -3.21
N PHE A 350 -14.66 28.10 -2.25
CA PHE A 350 -15.48 27.47 -1.22
C PHE A 350 -16.82 26.95 -1.80
N SER A 351 -17.43 27.69 -2.72
CA SER A 351 -18.64 27.29 -3.44
C SER A 351 -18.43 25.95 -4.17
N ASP A 352 -17.32 25.80 -4.90
CA ASP A 352 -16.99 24.56 -5.61
C ASP A 352 -16.81 23.39 -4.64
N ARG A 353 -16.15 23.61 -3.52
CA ARG A 353 -15.97 22.58 -2.48
C ARG A 353 -17.30 22.17 -1.83
N VAL A 354 -18.20 23.13 -1.59
CA VAL A 354 -19.56 22.81 -1.10
C VAL A 354 -20.32 21.97 -2.09
N ALA A 355 -20.26 22.33 -3.37
CA ALA A 355 -20.96 21.60 -4.43
C ALA A 355 -20.46 20.14 -4.53
N ASP A 356 -19.16 19.92 -4.44
CA ASP A 356 -18.53 18.59 -4.42
C ASP A 356 -18.97 17.76 -3.21
N LEU A 357 -18.93 18.34 -2.02
CA LEU A 357 -19.37 17.68 -0.78
C LEU A 357 -20.85 17.32 -0.86
N LEU A 358 -21.69 18.27 -1.31
CA LEU A 358 -23.12 18.04 -1.46
C LEU A 358 -23.43 16.92 -2.44
N LYS A 359 -22.72 16.83 -3.56
CA LYS A 359 -22.85 15.76 -4.54
C LYS A 359 -22.54 14.39 -3.91
N ARG A 360 -21.42 14.25 -3.21
CA ARG A 360 -21.06 13.01 -2.48
C ARG A 360 -22.15 12.61 -1.48
N MET A 361 -22.68 13.55 -0.71
CA MET A 361 -23.75 13.29 0.25
C MET A 361 -25.07 12.87 -0.45
N GLN A 362 -25.41 13.48 -1.59
CA GLN A 362 -26.59 13.12 -2.37
C GLN A 362 -26.47 11.75 -3.01
N ASP A 363 -25.33 11.41 -3.56
CA ASP A 363 -25.04 10.08 -4.12
C ASP A 363 -25.19 9.01 -3.02
N TRP A 364 -24.71 9.30 -1.83
CA TRP A 364 -24.88 8.44 -0.67
C TRP A 364 -26.36 8.31 -0.24
N GLN A 365 -27.14 9.41 -0.24
CA GLN A 365 -28.56 9.42 0.05
C GLN A 365 -29.38 8.57 -0.95
N VAL A 366 -29.09 8.69 -2.25
CA VAL A 366 -29.75 7.88 -3.29
C VAL A 366 -29.55 6.39 -3.00
N THR A 367 -28.39 6.00 -2.60
CA THR A 367 -28.08 4.60 -2.30
C THR A 367 -28.74 4.14 -1.00
N LEU A 368 -28.84 5.00 0.02
CA LEU A 368 -29.61 4.73 1.25
C LEU A 368 -31.10 4.47 0.97
N THR A 369 -31.68 5.23 0.04
CA THR A 369 -33.13 5.13 -0.28
C THR A 369 -33.45 3.97 -1.21
N ASN A 370 -32.46 3.52 -2.02
CA ASN A 370 -32.64 2.43 -2.97
C ASN A 370 -31.39 1.56 -3.06
N PRO A 371 -31.15 0.68 -2.08
CA PRO A 371 -29.99 -0.23 -2.08
C PRO A 371 -29.91 -1.14 -3.33
N SER A 372 -31.06 -1.40 -3.96
CA SER A 372 -31.12 -2.19 -5.21
C SER A 372 -30.67 -1.41 -6.44
N ALA A 373 -30.62 -0.08 -6.40
CA ALA A 373 -30.10 0.74 -7.49
C ALA A 373 -28.59 0.58 -7.72
N VAL A 374 -27.86 0.11 -6.72
CA VAL A 374 -26.42 -0.24 -6.82
C VAL A 374 -26.19 -1.45 -7.73
N LYS A 375 -27.19 -2.31 -7.90
CA LYS A 375 -27.13 -3.52 -8.75
C LYS A 375 -27.41 -3.25 -10.25
N THR A 376 -27.62 -2.01 -10.68
CA THR A 376 -27.99 -1.73 -12.06
C THR A 376 -26.82 -1.78 -13.03
N VAL A 377 -27.06 -2.44 -14.17
CA VAL A 377 -26.13 -2.60 -15.31
C VAL A 377 -25.47 -1.25 -15.67
N GLY A 378 -24.13 -1.23 -15.66
CA GLY A 378 -23.32 -0.07 -16.07
C GLY A 378 -22.78 0.79 -14.91
N ARG A 379 -23.10 0.52 -13.65
CA ARG A 379 -22.43 1.10 -12.48
C ARG A 379 -21.46 0.11 -11.86
N ILE A 380 -20.34 0.64 -11.38
CA ILE A 380 -19.36 -0.13 -10.61
C ILE A 380 -20.05 -0.62 -9.33
N PRO A 381 -20.07 -1.93 -9.05
CA PRO A 381 -20.65 -2.41 -7.80
C PRO A 381 -19.86 -1.84 -6.62
N SER A 382 -20.55 -1.29 -5.65
CA SER A 382 -19.93 -0.69 -4.47
C SER A 382 -20.69 -1.09 -3.20
N VAL A 383 -20.08 -0.90 -2.06
CA VAL A 383 -20.66 -1.14 -0.75
C VAL A 383 -20.67 0.15 0.07
N LEU A 384 -21.82 0.42 0.69
CA LEU A 384 -21.97 1.50 1.66
C LEU A 384 -21.74 0.99 3.07
N TRP A 385 -20.80 1.59 3.74
CA TRP A 385 -20.48 1.23 5.11
C TRP A 385 -20.06 2.45 5.95
N LEU A 386 -20.18 2.30 7.25
CA LEU A 386 -19.78 3.28 8.23
C LEU A 386 -18.57 2.76 9.01
N ARG A 387 -17.63 3.64 9.26
CA ARG A 387 -16.63 3.45 10.30
C ARG A 387 -16.93 4.38 11.46
N LEU A 388 -17.09 3.78 12.62
CA LEU A 388 -17.36 4.49 13.85
C LEU A 388 -16.08 4.57 14.68
N THR A 389 -15.75 5.79 15.09
CA THR A 389 -14.72 6.03 16.09
C THR A 389 -15.38 6.75 17.27
N GLU A 390 -14.68 6.86 18.40
CA GLU A 390 -15.22 7.53 19.58
C GLU A 390 -15.76 8.95 19.31
N GLN A 391 -15.14 9.65 18.36
CA GLN A 391 -15.42 11.07 18.11
C GLN A 391 -15.98 11.36 16.71
N ASN A 392 -15.95 10.39 15.79
CA ASN A 392 -16.27 10.64 14.39
C ASN A 392 -17.02 9.47 13.74
N VAL A 393 -17.78 9.77 12.70
CA VAL A 393 -18.40 8.80 11.81
C VAL A 393 -17.93 9.07 10.39
N PHE A 394 -17.39 8.05 9.75
CA PHE A 394 -17.00 8.06 8.35
C PHE A 394 -18.06 7.36 7.52
N PHE A 395 -18.49 8.00 6.47
CA PHE A 395 -19.43 7.49 5.48
C PHE A 395 -18.63 7.09 4.25
N SER A 396 -18.62 5.82 3.93
CA SER A 396 -17.80 5.26 2.85
C SER A 396 -18.66 4.57 1.81
N ASN A 397 -18.43 4.90 0.54
CA ASN A 397 -18.94 4.19 -0.62
C ASN A 397 -17.73 3.60 -1.36
N THR A 398 -17.49 2.31 -1.18
CA THR A 398 -16.27 1.63 -1.66
C THR A 398 -16.59 0.74 -2.84
N PRO A 399 -15.92 0.91 -4.01
CA PRO A 399 -16.10 0.02 -5.15
C PRO A 399 -15.58 -1.38 -4.82
N LEU A 400 -16.30 -2.42 -5.28
CA LEU A 400 -15.92 -3.82 -5.06
C LEU A 400 -14.81 -4.31 -6.00
N SER A 401 -14.49 -3.53 -7.02
CA SER A 401 -13.45 -3.84 -8.00
C SER A 401 -12.81 -2.55 -8.54
N LEU A 402 -11.53 -2.60 -8.72
CA LEU A 402 -10.75 -1.52 -9.35
C LEU A 402 -10.81 -1.58 -10.89
N ALA A 403 -11.36 -2.65 -11.45
CA ALA A 403 -11.31 -2.96 -12.89
C ALA A 403 -11.76 -1.81 -13.79
N GLN A 404 -12.96 -1.29 -13.58
CA GLN A 404 -13.51 -0.22 -14.42
C GLN A 404 -12.82 1.14 -14.20
N PRO A 405 -12.64 1.63 -12.95
CA PRO A 405 -11.96 2.90 -12.71
C PRO A 405 -10.53 2.90 -13.25
N PHE A 406 -9.79 1.83 -13.01
CA PHE A 406 -8.41 1.73 -13.48
C PHE A 406 -8.32 1.66 -15.02
N ALA A 407 -9.15 0.83 -15.66
CA ALA A 407 -9.18 0.72 -17.12
C ALA A 407 -9.52 2.06 -17.77
N LYS A 408 -10.58 2.75 -17.28
CA LYS A 408 -11.00 4.06 -17.78
C LYS A 408 -9.92 5.14 -17.63
N ALA A 409 -9.25 5.19 -16.48
CA ALA A 409 -8.17 6.14 -16.24
C ALA A 409 -6.94 5.83 -17.12
N ARG A 410 -6.60 4.54 -17.28
CA ARG A 410 -5.51 4.11 -18.15
C ARG A 410 -5.75 4.40 -19.62
N GLU A 411 -6.98 4.21 -20.13
CA GLU A 411 -7.34 4.48 -21.53
C GLU A 411 -7.12 5.94 -21.96
N LYS A 412 -7.15 6.87 -21.01
CA LYS A 412 -6.82 8.28 -21.27
C LYS A 412 -5.32 8.54 -21.43
N MET A 413 -4.48 7.58 -21.08
CA MET A 413 -3.03 7.69 -21.10
C MET A 413 -2.47 6.85 -22.26
N HIS A 414 -1.87 7.52 -23.25
CA HIS A 414 -1.24 6.87 -24.40
C HIS A 414 0.22 6.53 -24.10
N ASN A 415 0.47 5.50 -23.30
CA ASN A 415 1.80 5.10 -22.86
C ASN A 415 1.94 3.58 -22.72
N ALA A 416 3.19 3.13 -22.62
CA ALA A 416 3.49 1.74 -22.28
C ALA A 416 3.32 1.49 -20.78
N TRP A 417 2.84 0.28 -20.41
CA TRP A 417 2.64 -0.11 -19.03
C TRP A 417 3.34 -1.43 -18.71
N ILE A 418 4.15 -1.42 -17.66
CA ILE A 418 4.79 -2.61 -17.11
C ILE A 418 4.29 -2.80 -15.69
N LEU A 419 3.58 -3.89 -15.45
CA LEU A 419 3.13 -4.28 -14.13
C LEU A 419 3.96 -5.49 -13.69
N THR A 420 4.77 -5.34 -12.66
CA THR A 420 5.67 -6.43 -12.24
C THR A 420 5.62 -6.68 -10.74
N SER A 421 5.77 -7.95 -10.37
CA SER A 421 5.97 -8.38 -8.98
C SER A 421 6.63 -9.77 -8.93
N ALA A 422 7.05 -10.19 -7.75
CA ALA A 422 7.49 -11.57 -7.53
C ALA A 422 6.31 -12.57 -7.42
N THR A 423 5.11 -12.06 -7.15
CA THR A 423 3.93 -12.87 -6.85
C THR A 423 2.68 -12.20 -7.42
N ILE A 424 2.23 -12.61 -8.58
CA ILE A 424 1.03 -12.10 -9.27
C ILE A 424 0.09 -13.26 -9.63
N SER A 425 0.67 -14.32 -10.20
CA SER A 425 -0.10 -15.47 -10.70
C SER A 425 -0.37 -16.51 -9.62
N THR A 426 -1.42 -17.26 -9.82
CA THR A 426 -1.65 -18.57 -9.17
C THR A 426 -1.27 -19.69 -10.14
N ARG A 427 -1.54 -20.94 -9.79
CA ARG A 427 -1.31 -22.08 -10.69
C ARG A 427 -2.65 -22.67 -11.15
N LYS A 428 -2.73 -22.99 -12.44
CA LYS A 428 -3.82 -23.82 -12.99
C LYS A 428 -3.60 -25.30 -12.68
N ASP A 429 -4.60 -26.12 -12.94
CA ASP A 429 -4.51 -27.57 -12.74
C ASP A 429 -3.40 -28.24 -13.56
N ASP A 430 -3.01 -27.66 -14.70
CA ASP A 430 -1.92 -28.13 -15.55
C ASP A 430 -0.53 -27.60 -15.10
N GLY A 431 -0.47 -26.86 -14.00
CA GLY A 431 0.74 -26.26 -13.44
C GLY A 431 1.17 -24.96 -14.10
N SER A 432 0.50 -24.49 -15.15
CA SER A 432 0.79 -23.19 -15.79
C SER A 432 0.39 -22.02 -14.92
N ALA A 433 1.02 -20.84 -15.14
CA ALA A 433 0.69 -19.63 -14.42
C ALA A 433 -0.70 -19.11 -14.81
N ASP A 434 -1.49 -18.73 -13.81
CA ASP A 434 -2.82 -18.13 -13.99
C ASP A 434 -2.82 -16.67 -13.53
N PHE A 435 -2.91 -15.75 -14.47
CA PHE A 435 -2.99 -14.32 -14.23
C PHE A 435 -4.44 -13.80 -14.17
N SER A 436 -5.44 -14.66 -14.37
CA SER A 436 -6.83 -14.24 -14.57
C SER A 436 -7.40 -13.43 -13.42
N TYR A 437 -7.02 -13.76 -12.18
CA TYR A 437 -7.41 -12.98 -11.00
C TYR A 437 -6.87 -11.55 -11.05
N PHE A 438 -5.57 -11.38 -11.23
CA PHE A 438 -4.91 -10.07 -11.25
C PHE A 438 -5.38 -9.20 -12.43
N LEU A 439 -5.48 -9.79 -13.63
CA LEU A 439 -6.00 -9.08 -14.79
C LEU A 439 -7.44 -8.62 -14.57
N GLY A 440 -8.26 -9.46 -13.94
CA GLY A 440 -9.65 -9.15 -13.59
C GLY A 440 -9.78 -8.03 -12.59
N GLU A 441 -8.95 -8.00 -11.55
CA GLU A 441 -8.97 -6.93 -10.52
C GLU A 441 -8.61 -5.55 -11.08
N LEU A 442 -7.75 -5.50 -12.11
CA LEU A 442 -7.33 -4.24 -12.77
C LEU A 442 -8.06 -3.96 -14.10
N GLY A 443 -9.04 -4.79 -14.49
CA GLY A 443 -9.76 -4.61 -15.75
C GLY A 443 -8.87 -4.71 -17.00
N LEU A 444 -7.78 -5.46 -16.91
CA LEU A 444 -6.90 -5.70 -18.05
C LEU A 444 -7.49 -6.78 -18.96
N SER A 445 -7.28 -6.64 -20.26
CA SER A 445 -7.74 -7.62 -21.24
C SER A 445 -7.09 -8.99 -21.00
N LYS A 446 -7.82 -10.07 -21.29
CA LYS A 446 -7.27 -11.44 -21.30
C LYS A 446 -6.16 -11.63 -22.33
N GLU A 447 -6.10 -10.75 -23.33
CA GLU A 447 -5.08 -10.74 -24.38
C GLU A 447 -3.81 -9.96 -23.98
N THR A 448 -3.81 -9.35 -22.77
CA THR A 448 -2.64 -8.67 -22.23
C THR A 448 -1.44 -9.62 -22.19
N GLN A 449 -0.29 -9.16 -22.65
CA GLN A 449 0.94 -9.95 -22.63
C GLN A 449 1.33 -10.27 -21.19
N THR A 450 1.42 -11.55 -20.87
CA THR A 450 1.81 -12.04 -19.55
C THR A 450 3.06 -12.89 -19.63
N TYR A 451 3.98 -12.66 -18.70
CA TYR A 451 5.26 -13.38 -18.64
C TYR A 451 5.50 -13.89 -17.23
N THR A 452 6.13 -15.04 -17.14
CA THR A 452 6.55 -15.61 -15.85
C THR A 452 7.97 -16.14 -15.95
N TRP A 453 8.80 -15.77 -14.98
CA TRP A 453 10.15 -16.30 -14.82
C TRP A 453 10.34 -16.71 -13.37
N ASP A 454 10.74 -17.96 -13.19
CA ASP A 454 11.03 -18.51 -11.88
C ASP A 454 12.25 -17.81 -11.25
N SER A 455 12.35 -17.92 -9.93
CA SER A 455 13.54 -17.48 -9.20
C SER A 455 14.77 -18.26 -9.68
N PRO A 456 15.95 -17.63 -9.83
CA PRO A 456 17.18 -18.33 -10.14
C PRO A 456 17.70 -19.19 -8.99
N PHE A 457 17.09 -19.11 -7.82
CA PHE A 457 17.51 -19.84 -6.63
C PHE A 457 16.96 -21.28 -6.64
N ASN A 458 17.78 -22.22 -6.20
CA ASN A 458 17.39 -23.63 -6.10
C ASN A 458 16.71 -23.90 -4.75
N PHE A 459 15.43 -23.56 -4.63
CA PHE A 459 14.65 -23.77 -3.41
C PHE A 459 14.62 -25.25 -2.96
N ALA A 460 14.67 -26.20 -3.87
CA ALA A 460 14.71 -27.63 -3.53
C ALA A 460 15.97 -28.00 -2.74
N TYR A 461 17.09 -27.33 -3.06
CA TYR A 461 18.34 -27.50 -2.35
C TYR A 461 18.43 -26.61 -1.11
N GLN A 462 18.08 -25.31 -1.24
CA GLN A 462 18.33 -24.28 -0.23
C GLN A 462 17.28 -24.25 0.89
N ALA A 463 16.09 -24.84 0.71
CA ALA A 463 14.99 -24.70 1.67
C ALA A 463 14.31 -26.01 2.02
N ARG A 464 13.85 -26.12 3.27
CA ARG A 464 12.94 -27.17 3.73
C ARG A 464 11.65 -26.53 4.20
N PHE A 465 10.52 -27.12 3.77
CA PHE A 465 9.19 -26.70 4.21
C PHE A 465 8.67 -27.73 5.24
N TYR A 466 8.68 -27.33 6.50
CA TYR A 466 8.34 -28.19 7.63
C TYR A 466 6.93 -27.92 8.11
N LEU A 467 6.15 -28.99 8.20
CA LEU A 467 4.78 -29.02 8.72
C LEU A 467 4.79 -29.87 10.00
N PRO A 468 4.88 -29.27 11.19
CA PRO A 468 4.89 -30.01 12.46
C PRO A 468 3.65 -30.90 12.59
N LYS A 469 3.85 -32.15 13.04
CA LYS A 469 2.75 -33.06 13.34
C LYS A 469 2.07 -32.65 14.64
N ASN A 470 0.77 -32.91 14.72
CA ASN A 470 -0.02 -32.81 15.95
C ASN A 470 -0.16 -31.38 16.53
N LEU A 471 0.03 -30.34 15.72
CA LEU A 471 -0.35 -29.00 16.17
C LEU A 471 -1.87 -28.91 16.36
N PRO A 472 -2.33 -28.20 17.40
CA PRO A 472 -3.75 -27.92 17.60
C PRO A 472 -4.31 -27.06 16.46
N GLY A 473 -5.62 -26.88 16.46
CA GLY A 473 -6.27 -25.98 15.51
C GLY A 473 -5.79 -24.52 15.71
N VAL A 474 -5.63 -23.79 14.62
CA VAL A 474 -5.06 -22.43 14.63
C VAL A 474 -5.87 -21.38 15.42
N PHE A 475 -7.05 -21.74 15.91
CA PHE A 475 -7.91 -20.92 16.75
C PHE A 475 -7.99 -21.43 18.20
N GLU A 476 -7.30 -22.52 18.52
CA GLU A 476 -7.25 -23.05 19.89
C GLU A 476 -6.29 -22.24 20.76
N ASP A 477 -6.63 -22.08 22.03
CA ASP A 477 -5.88 -21.20 22.95
C ASP A 477 -4.43 -21.64 23.17
N ASN A 478 -4.16 -22.95 23.11
CA ASN A 478 -2.81 -23.51 23.26
C ASN A 478 -1.99 -23.50 21.95
N PHE A 479 -2.53 -23.00 20.83
CA PHE A 479 -1.85 -23.03 19.53
C PHE A 479 -0.49 -22.34 19.54
N ALA A 480 -0.41 -21.13 20.12
CA ALA A 480 0.85 -20.39 20.21
C ALA A 480 1.92 -21.14 21.01
N HIS A 481 1.52 -21.74 22.11
CA HIS A 481 2.38 -22.56 22.96
C HIS A 481 2.97 -23.74 22.18
N GLU A 482 2.10 -24.54 21.55
CA GLU A 482 2.50 -25.75 20.82
C GLU A 482 3.34 -25.42 19.57
N LEU A 483 3.04 -24.31 18.87
CA LEU A 483 3.83 -23.86 17.74
C LEU A 483 5.24 -23.44 18.19
N VAL A 484 5.37 -22.72 19.29
CA VAL A 484 6.67 -22.33 19.85
C VAL A 484 7.41 -23.57 20.35
N GLU A 485 6.77 -24.54 21.01
CA GLU A 485 7.38 -25.83 21.40
C GLU A 485 7.94 -26.57 20.21
N ALA A 486 7.14 -26.72 19.13
CA ALA A 486 7.57 -27.42 17.93
C ALA A 486 8.73 -26.75 17.20
N THR A 487 8.88 -25.43 17.35
CA THR A 487 9.92 -24.63 16.67
C THR A 487 11.14 -24.35 17.56
N TRP A 488 11.00 -24.50 18.86
CA TRP A 488 12.06 -24.15 19.83
C TRP A 488 13.40 -24.83 19.59
N PRO A 489 13.48 -26.15 19.32
CA PRO A 489 14.77 -26.80 19.02
C PRO A 489 15.42 -26.27 17.75
N LEU A 490 14.63 -25.87 16.73
CA LEU A 490 15.14 -25.25 15.50
C LEU A 490 15.67 -23.85 15.79
N LEU A 491 14.97 -23.08 16.65
CA LEU A 491 15.39 -21.75 17.08
C LEU A 491 16.72 -21.80 17.84
N GLN A 492 16.91 -22.77 18.72
CA GLN A 492 18.17 -23.01 19.41
C GLN A 492 19.28 -23.38 18.43
N LYS A 493 18.98 -24.22 17.44
CA LYS A 493 19.92 -24.67 16.42
C LYS A 493 20.41 -23.52 15.54
N THR A 494 19.51 -22.66 15.09
CA THR A 494 19.82 -21.46 14.30
C THR A 494 20.39 -20.33 15.14
N GLN A 495 20.49 -20.50 16.46
CA GLN A 495 20.92 -19.44 17.41
C GLN A 495 20.08 -18.15 17.26
N GLY A 496 18.78 -18.24 17.16
CA GLY A 496 17.93 -17.15 16.72
C GLY A 496 17.83 -17.14 15.20
N ARG A 497 18.24 -16.04 14.56
CA ARG A 497 18.17 -15.83 13.10
C ARG A 497 16.81 -16.25 12.52
N ALA A 498 15.75 -15.90 13.25
CA ALA A 498 14.42 -16.36 13.00
C ALA A 498 13.41 -15.22 12.82
N PHE A 499 12.45 -15.44 11.94
CA PHE A 499 11.35 -14.54 11.68
C PHE A 499 10.02 -15.27 11.92
N PHE A 500 9.26 -14.81 12.91
CA PHE A 500 7.89 -15.26 13.13
C PHE A 500 6.92 -14.31 12.44
N LEU A 501 6.29 -14.78 11.38
CA LEU A 501 5.33 -14.06 10.57
C LEU A 501 3.91 -14.45 11.01
N CYS A 502 3.26 -13.53 11.72
CA CYS A 502 1.94 -13.74 12.29
C CYS A 502 0.86 -13.07 11.42
N THR A 503 -0.27 -13.72 11.31
CA THR A 503 -1.39 -13.21 10.48
C THR A 503 -2.32 -12.26 11.24
N SER A 504 -2.15 -12.11 12.55
CA SER A 504 -2.90 -11.16 13.38
C SER A 504 -2.08 -10.66 14.56
N PHE A 505 -2.41 -9.48 15.07
CA PHE A 505 -1.78 -8.93 16.28
C PHE A 505 -1.99 -9.83 17.49
N ARG A 506 -3.19 -10.42 17.65
CA ARG A 506 -3.47 -11.38 18.73
C ARG A 506 -2.53 -12.59 18.70
N SER A 507 -2.32 -13.17 17.51
CA SER A 507 -1.38 -14.31 17.36
C SER A 507 0.06 -13.88 17.60
N MET A 508 0.43 -12.69 17.14
CA MET A 508 1.75 -12.10 17.34
C MET A 508 2.07 -11.92 18.83
N GLU A 509 1.16 -11.33 19.60
CA GLU A 509 1.32 -11.16 21.04
C GLU A 509 1.41 -12.49 21.77
N ALA A 510 0.55 -13.45 21.45
CA ALA A 510 0.56 -14.78 22.07
C ALA A 510 1.90 -15.48 21.84
N ILE A 511 2.40 -15.50 20.59
CA ILE A 511 3.69 -16.10 20.24
C ILE A 511 4.86 -15.35 20.90
N ALA A 512 4.83 -14.00 20.90
CA ALA A 512 5.87 -13.20 21.55
C ALA A 512 5.94 -13.47 23.05
N ASN A 513 4.80 -13.64 23.72
CA ASN A 513 4.74 -13.96 25.14
C ASN A 513 5.32 -15.37 25.43
N GLU A 514 4.99 -16.38 24.62
CA GLU A 514 5.56 -17.72 24.75
C GLU A 514 7.09 -17.71 24.55
N LEU A 515 7.57 -16.94 23.57
CA LEU A 515 9.00 -16.77 23.35
C LEU A 515 9.69 -16.08 24.54
N ARG A 516 9.11 -15.01 25.11
CA ARG A 516 9.68 -14.32 26.29
C ARG A 516 9.83 -15.25 27.49
N LEU A 517 8.88 -16.15 27.70
CA LEU A 517 8.94 -17.12 28.82
C LEU A 517 10.12 -18.11 28.67
N ARG A 518 10.58 -18.39 27.46
CA ARG A 518 11.62 -19.39 27.16
C ARG A 518 12.97 -18.82 26.85
N MET A 519 12.99 -17.62 26.24
CA MET A 519 14.22 -16.95 25.83
C MET A 519 14.95 -16.39 27.06
N GLY A 520 16.12 -16.94 27.36
CA GLY A 520 17.04 -16.35 28.31
C GLY A 520 17.88 -15.23 27.69
N ALA A 521 18.91 -14.78 28.38
CA ALA A 521 19.83 -13.71 27.94
C ALA A 521 20.57 -14.01 26.63
N ASN A 522 20.50 -15.23 26.12
CA ASN A 522 21.19 -15.67 24.90
C ASN A 522 20.49 -15.25 23.60
N PHE A 523 19.30 -14.74 23.66
CA PHE A 523 18.51 -14.34 22.49
C PHE A 523 18.06 -12.89 22.61
N THR A 524 17.99 -12.21 21.47
CA THR A 524 17.43 -10.85 21.36
C THR A 524 16.07 -10.93 20.69
N LEU A 525 15.01 -10.67 21.44
CA LEU A 525 13.64 -10.63 20.91
C LEU A 525 13.31 -9.22 20.41
N CYS A 526 12.88 -9.12 19.17
CA CYS A 526 12.39 -7.90 18.53
C CYS A 526 10.90 -8.10 18.19
N VAL A 527 10.00 -7.35 18.84
CA VAL A 527 8.55 -7.47 18.60
C VAL A 527 8.01 -6.20 17.97
N GLN A 528 7.22 -6.37 16.93
CA GLN A 528 6.54 -5.25 16.28
C GLN A 528 5.69 -4.47 17.29
N GLY A 529 5.85 -3.14 17.31
CA GLY A 529 5.17 -2.23 18.22
C GLY A 529 6.03 -1.77 19.40
N GLU A 530 7.14 -2.47 19.72
CA GLU A 530 8.06 -2.06 20.79
C GLU A 530 9.02 -0.94 20.36
N ALA A 531 9.28 -0.85 19.06
CA ALA A 531 10.09 0.22 18.45
C ALA A 531 9.68 0.47 16.99
N PRO A 532 10.15 1.55 16.35
CA PRO A 532 9.96 1.78 14.91
C PRO A 532 10.47 0.60 14.08
N LYS A 533 9.79 0.31 12.93
CA LYS A 533 10.14 -0.82 12.06
C LYS A 533 11.60 -0.82 11.63
N SER A 534 12.14 0.34 11.25
CA SER A 534 13.55 0.50 10.86
C SER A 534 14.51 0.10 11.99
N GLU A 535 14.25 0.56 13.20
CA GLU A 535 15.08 0.25 14.38
C GLU A 535 15.03 -1.25 14.72
N LEU A 536 13.84 -1.87 14.67
CA LEU A 536 13.71 -3.32 14.88
C LEU A 536 14.48 -4.13 13.85
N LEU A 537 14.44 -3.69 12.57
CA LEU A 537 15.18 -4.34 11.49
C LEU A 537 16.71 -4.15 11.63
N ASP A 538 17.17 -2.97 12.03
CA ASP A 538 18.58 -2.70 12.25
C ASP A 538 19.09 -3.48 13.47
N ARG A 539 18.30 -3.57 14.54
CA ARG A 539 18.60 -4.42 15.70
C ARG A 539 18.67 -5.90 15.30
N PHE A 540 17.71 -6.38 14.51
CA PHE A 540 17.72 -7.75 14.00
C PHE A 540 18.94 -8.05 13.15
N LYS A 541 19.37 -7.15 12.27
CA LYS A 541 20.55 -7.30 11.41
C LYS A 541 21.87 -7.27 12.21
N SER A 542 21.95 -6.45 13.23
CA SER A 542 23.16 -6.25 14.01
C SER A 542 23.43 -7.36 15.05
N MET A 543 22.36 -8.06 15.48
CA MET A 543 22.45 -9.08 16.52
C MET A 543 22.43 -10.49 15.91
N PRO A 544 23.46 -11.32 16.11
CA PRO A 544 23.56 -12.64 15.47
C PRO A 544 22.55 -13.65 16.02
N ASN A 545 21.94 -13.37 17.17
CA ASN A 545 21.00 -14.25 17.88
C ASN A 545 19.57 -13.64 17.97
N ALA A 546 19.24 -12.77 17.03
CA ALA A 546 17.96 -12.08 17.05
C ALA A 546 16.80 -12.95 16.56
N VAL A 547 15.64 -12.73 17.15
CA VAL A 547 14.35 -13.27 16.75
C VAL A 547 13.39 -12.11 16.54
N LEU A 548 12.82 -12.01 15.35
CA LEU A 548 11.85 -10.98 15.02
C LEU A 548 10.44 -11.59 14.97
N VAL A 549 9.49 -10.95 15.66
CA VAL A 549 8.08 -11.32 15.63
C VAL A 549 7.28 -10.16 15.08
N GLY A 550 6.59 -10.39 13.98
CA GLY A 550 5.84 -9.34 13.30
C GLY A 550 4.58 -9.84 12.62
N SER A 551 3.64 -8.91 12.42
CA SER A 551 2.41 -9.15 11.67
C SER A 551 2.62 -8.95 10.16
N MET A 552 1.54 -8.99 9.40
CA MET A 552 1.52 -8.85 7.94
C MET A 552 2.37 -7.69 7.40
N SER A 553 2.48 -6.57 8.12
CA SER A 553 3.31 -5.44 7.70
C SER A 553 4.81 -5.73 7.61
N PHE A 554 5.27 -6.78 8.27
CA PHE A 554 6.65 -7.29 8.18
C PHE A 554 6.85 -8.37 7.11
N TRP A 555 5.76 -8.90 6.52
CA TRP A 555 5.86 -9.84 5.41
C TRP A 555 6.45 -9.16 4.16
N GLU A 556 6.48 -7.84 4.12
CA GLU A 556 6.87 -7.02 2.99
C GLU A 556 7.98 -6.02 3.32
N GLY A 557 8.77 -5.66 2.31
CA GLY A 557 9.78 -4.61 2.43
C GLY A 557 10.99 -4.94 3.30
N VAL A 558 11.12 -6.19 3.77
CA VAL A 558 12.27 -6.65 4.55
C VAL A 558 13.23 -7.40 3.65
N ASP A 559 14.40 -6.84 3.39
CA ASP A 559 15.48 -7.49 2.64
C ASP A 559 16.59 -7.95 3.62
N MET A 560 16.66 -9.27 3.80
CA MET A 560 17.67 -9.93 4.62
C MET A 560 18.46 -10.87 3.71
N LYS A 561 19.76 -10.68 3.64
CA LYS A 561 20.68 -11.52 2.86
C LYS A 561 21.63 -12.25 3.78
N GLY A 562 22.04 -13.43 3.34
CA GLY A 562 23.05 -14.23 4.02
C GLY A 562 22.55 -14.87 5.31
N ASP A 563 23.48 -15.19 6.19
CA ASP A 563 23.24 -15.96 7.43
C ASP A 563 22.34 -15.26 8.47
N ALA A 564 21.83 -14.06 8.18
CA ALA A 564 21.00 -13.32 9.12
C ALA A 564 19.60 -13.95 9.34
N LEU A 565 19.12 -14.77 8.40
CA LEU A 565 17.79 -15.41 8.48
C LEU A 565 17.89 -16.87 8.01
N GLN A 566 17.67 -17.81 8.90
CA GLN A 566 17.68 -19.26 8.63
C GLN A 566 16.36 -19.96 9.00
N LEU A 567 15.49 -19.29 9.74
CA LEU A 567 14.21 -19.85 10.16
C LEU A 567 13.09 -18.85 9.93
N VAL A 568 12.10 -19.22 9.13
CA VAL A 568 10.86 -18.47 8.96
C VAL A 568 9.71 -19.31 9.49
N VAL A 569 9.00 -18.81 10.48
CA VAL A 569 7.83 -19.46 11.06
C VAL A 569 6.59 -18.69 10.66
N ILE A 570 5.68 -19.33 9.96
CA ILE A 570 4.39 -18.77 9.56
C ILE A 570 3.31 -19.43 10.42
N ASP A 571 2.60 -18.64 11.20
CA ASP A 571 1.61 -19.16 12.16
C ASP A 571 0.48 -19.90 11.47
N LYS A 572 -0.16 -19.29 10.49
CA LYS A 572 -1.28 -19.86 9.74
C LYS A 572 -1.41 -19.26 8.34
N MET A 573 -2.31 -19.78 7.54
CA MET A 573 -2.62 -19.21 6.21
C MET A 573 -3.10 -17.78 6.34
N PRO A 574 -2.51 -16.82 5.59
CA PRO A 574 -2.81 -15.39 5.70
C PRO A 574 -4.09 -15.02 4.93
N PHE A 575 -5.20 -15.62 5.30
CA PHE A 575 -6.49 -15.17 4.77
C PHE A 575 -6.80 -13.77 5.29
N ALA A 576 -7.28 -12.90 4.41
CA ALA A 576 -7.80 -11.60 4.78
C ALA A 576 -8.95 -11.70 5.79
N GLN A 577 -9.21 -10.65 6.55
CA GLN A 577 -10.36 -10.60 7.44
C GLN A 577 -11.64 -10.58 6.60
N PHE A 578 -12.49 -11.59 6.75
CA PHE A 578 -13.71 -11.76 5.96
C PHE A 578 -14.93 -11.04 6.54
N ASP A 579 -14.81 -10.47 7.74
CA ASP A 579 -15.90 -9.83 8.45
C ASP A 579 -16.01 -8.31 8.18
N THR A 580 -15.12 -7.75 7.37
CA THR A 580 -15.24 -6.34 6.95
C THR A 580 -16.39 -6.17 5.95
N PRO A 581 -17.07 -5.01 5.93
CA PRO A 581 -18.15 -4.73 4.99
C PRO A 581 -17.76 -4.97 3.53
N VAL A 582 -16.56 -4.52 3.14
CA VAL A 582 -16.03 -4.66 1.78
C VAL A 582 -15.80 -6.13 1.43
N ALA A 583 -15.20 -6.91 2.33
CA ALA A 583 -14.93 -8.33 2.09
C ALA A 583 -16.22 -9.16 1.96
N ARG A 584 -17.23 -8.87 2.81
CA ARG A 584 -18.56 -9.51 2.70
C ARG A 584 -19.24 -9.18 1.39
N ALA A 585 -19.33 -7.89 1.04
CA ALA A 585 -19.94 -7.46 -0.20
C ALA A 585 -19.21 -8.00 -1.45
N LYS A 586 -17.87 -8.08 -1.42
CA LYS A 586 -17.08 -8.67 -2.50
C LYS A 586 -17.36 -10.17 -2.63
N LYS A 587 -17.50 -10.89 -1.53
CA LYS A 587 -17.90 -12.30 -1.52
C LYS A 587 -19.27 -12.50 -2.18
N ASP A 588 -20.25 -11.70 -1.79
CA ASP A 588 -21.62 -11.80 -2.34
C ASP A 588 -21.63 -11.43 -3.83
N TRP A 589 -20.88 -10.41 -4.22
CA TRP A 589 -20.74 -10.02 -5.62
C TRP A 589 -20.15 -11.14 -6.51
N PHE A 590 -19.14 -11.88 -6.03
CA PHE A 590 -18.63 -13.05 -6.75
C PHE A 590 -19.66 -14.18 -6.83
N ALA A 591 -20.41 -14.43 -5.75
CA ALA A 591 -21.49 -15.41 -5.74
C ALA A 591 -22.61 -15.06 -6.72
N ASP A 592 -23.02 -13.78 -6.80
CA ASP A 592 -24.01 -13.28 -7.76
C ASP A 592 -23.59 -13.48 -9.23
N GLN A 593 -22.27 -13.55 -9.50
CA GLN A 593 -21.72 -13.87 -10.81
C GLN A 593 -21.64 -15.38 -11.08
N GLY A 594 -22.16 -16.23 -10.17
CA GLY A 594 -22.04 -17.70 -10.28
C GLY A 594 -20.64 -18.24 -10.02
N LYS A 595 -19.72 -17.44 -9.49
CA LYS A 595 -18.36 -17.84 -9.15
C LYS A 595 -18.30 -18.29 -7.69
N ASN A 596 -17.40 -19.23 -7.40
CA ASN A 596 -17.10 -19.57 -6.01
C ASN A 596 -16.20 -18.47 -5.38
N PRO A 597 -16.69 -17.70 -4.40
CA PRO A 597 -15.93 -16.58 -3.84
C PRO A 597 -14.60 -17.02 -3.21
N PHE A 598 -14.59 -18.18 -2.57
CA PHE A 598 -13.38 -18.73 -1.97
C PHE A 598 -12.29 -19.00 -3.03
N MET A 599 -12.65 -19.70 -4.11
CA MET A 599 -11.70 -20.07 -5.15
C MET A 599 -11.30 -18.92 -6.05
N SER A 600 -12.22 -17.97 -6.30
CA SER A 600 -12.02 -16.90 -7.28
C SER A 600 -11.45 -15.61 -6.68
N TYR A 601 -11.49 -15.45 -5.35
CA TYR A 601 -11.06 -14.26 -4.65
C TYR A 601 -10.14 -14.57 -3.46
N GLN A 602 -10.67 -15.28 -2.44
CA GLN A 602 -9.98 -15.42 -1.16
C GLN A 602 -8.71 -16.27 -1.25
N LEU A 603 -8.75 -17.36 -1.99
CA LEU A 603 -7.63 -18.26 -2.15
C LEU A 603 -6.48 -17.65 -2.97
N PRO A 604 -6.70 -17.02 -4.13
CA PRO A 604 -5.65 -16.32 -4.87
C PRO A 604 -4.95 -15.23 -4.06
N GLU A 605 -5.69 -14.40 -3.35
CA GLU A 605 -5.16 -13.33 -2.48
C GLU A 605 -4.27 -13.92 -1.37
N MET A 606 -4.77 -14.94 -0.67
CA MET A 606 -4.03 -15.66 0.37
C MET A 606 -2.74 -16.28 -0.19
N ILE A 607 -2.80 -16.93 -1.36
CA ILE A 607 -1.62 -17.54 -2.00
C ILE A 607 -0.56 -16.48 -2.31
N THR A 608 -0.97 -15.35 -2.88
CA THR A 608 -0.05 -14.24 -3.20
C THR A 608 0.68 -13.76 -1.95
N THR A 609 -0.05 -13.55 -0.87
CA THR A 609 0.51 -13.12 0.42
C THR A 609 1.43 -14.19 1.02
N LEU A 610 1.02 -15.45 1.01
CA LEU A 610 1.83 -16.56 1.53
C LEU A 610 3.16 -16.71 0.78
N ARG A 611 3.14 -16.59 -0.56
CA ARG A 611 4.35 -16.62 -1.40
C ARG A 611 5.34 -15.53 -1.03
N GLN A 612 4.86 -14.36 -0.64
CA GLN A 612 5.73 -13.26 -0.16
C GLN A 612 6.44 -13.61 1.15
N GLY A 613 5.70 -14.19 2.11
CA GLY A 613 6.28 -14.65 3.36
C GLY A 613 7.35 -15.74 3.14
N VAL A 614 7.02 -16.73 2.34
CA VAL A 614 7.94 -17.83 1.95
C VAL A 614 9.18 -17.29 1.24
N GLY A 615 9.02 -16.29 0.36
CA GLY A 615 10.11 -15.66 -0.38
C GLY A 615 11.08 -14.83 0.48
N ARG A 616 10.86 -14.70 1.80
CA ARG A 616 11.81 -14.03 2.70
C ARG A 616 13.05 -14.85 2.99
N LEU A 617 12.94 -16.18 2.99
CA LEU A 617 14.01 -17.06 3.43
C LEU A 617 15.21 -17.06 2.49
N ILE A 618 14.99 -17.13 1.18
CA ILE A 618 16.04 -17.27 0.17
C ILE A 618 16.15 -15.99 -0.67
N ARG A 619 17.28 -15.30 -0.58
CA ARG A 619 17.58 -14.02 -1.25
C ARG A 619 18.89 -14.04 -2.04
N SER A 620 19.74 -15.06 -1.81
CA SER A 620 20.99 -15.26 -2.51
C SER A 620 21.23 -16.75 -2.83
N GLU A 621 22.23 -17.00 -3.66
CA GLU A 621 22.64 -18.37 -4.03
C GLU A 621 23.18 -19.17 -2.84
N ASN A 622 23.65 -18.48 -1.79
CA ASN A 622 24.27 -19.08 -0.60
C ASN A 622 23.31 -19.18 0.61
N ASP A 623 22.11 -18.61 0.52
CA ASP A 623 21.14 -18.68 1.61
C ASP A 623 20.59 -20.09 1.72
N PHE A 624 20.36 -20.55 2.93
CA PHE A 624 19.63 -21.79 3.21
C PHE A 624 18.84 -21.68 4.50
N GLY A 625 17.79 -22.49 4.64
CA GLY A 625 17.03 -22.46 5.87
C GLY A 625 15.73 -23.24 5.83
N VAL A 626 14.92 -23.05 6.87
CA VAL A 626 13.69 -23.79 7.12
C VAL A 626 12.50 -22.83 7.19
N ILE A 627 11.44 -23.20 6.50
CA ILE A 627 10.11 -22.60 6.70
C ILE A 627 9.29 -23.56 7.53
N VAL A 628 8.87 -23.11 8.71
CA VAL A 628 7.90 -23.83 9.54
C VAL A 628 6.52 -23.26 9.29
N PHE A 629 5.57 -24.11 8.97
CA PHE A 629 4.19 -23.72 8.70
C PHE A 629 3.23 -24.33 9.71
N GLY A 630 2.57 -23.49 10.53
CA GLY A 630 1.77 -23.90 11.67
C GLY A 630 0.34 -24.37 11.35
N ASP A 631 -0.10 -24.30 10.11
CA ASP A 631 -1.51 -24.52 9.75
C ASP A 631 -1.75 -25.89 9.11
N ASN A 632 -2.29 -26.82 9.89
CA ASN A 632 -2.60 -28.18 9.44
C ASN A 632 -3.69 -28.25 8.36
N ARG A 633 -4.49 -27.20 8.16
CA ARG A 633 -5.49 -27.15 7.09
C ARG A 633 -4.86 -27.29 5.71
N LEU A 634 -3.58 -26.93 5.58
CA LEU A 634 -2.81 -27.13 4.34
C LEU A 634 -2.77 -28.58 3.87
N LEU A 635 -2.75 -29.54 4.80
CA LEU A 635 -2.75 -30.97 4.49
C LEU A 635 -4.16 -31.59 4.50
N GLN A 636 -5.09 -31.01 5.27
CA GLN A 636 -6.41 -31.58 5.51
C GLN A 636 -7.46 -31.13 4.49
N LYS A 637 -7.30 -29.93 3.90
CA LYS A 637 -8.29 -29.35 3.00
C LYS A 637 -7.90 -29.54 1.53
N ARG A 638 -8.90 -29.72 0.66
CA ARG A 638 -8.68 -29.94 -0.78
C ARG A 638 -7.90 -28.80 -1.46
N TYR A 639 -8.12 -27.57 -1.05
CA TYR A 639 -7.41 -26.42 -1.58
C TYR A 639 -5.91 -26.37 -1.17
N GLY A 640 -5.52 -27.11 -0.14
CA GLY A 640 -4.13 -27.18 0.29
C GLY A 640 -3.17 -27.65 -0.80
N ARG A 641 -3.62 -28.51 -1.70
CA ARG A 641 -2.85 -28.91 -2.88
C ARG A 641 -2.54 -27.72 -3.78
N VAL A 642 -3.55 -26.92 -4.11
CA VAL A 642 -3.38 -25.71 -4.94
C VAL A 642 -2.40 -24.72 -4.30
N VAL A 643 -2.51 -24.55 -2.98
CA VAL A 643 -1.57 -23.70 -2.22
C VAL A 643 -0.15 -24.24 -2.33
N LEU A 644 0.06 -25.52 -2.06
CA LEU A 644 1.38 -26.14 -2.12
C LEU A 644 2.00 -26.09 -3.52
N GLU A 645 1.23 -26.32 -4.57
CA GLU A 645 1.69 -26.24 -5.97
C GLU A 645 2.04 -24.79 -6.39
N SER A 646 1.46 -23.80 -5.71
CA SER A 646 1.75 -22.37 -5.95
C SER A 646 3.02 -21.88 -5.23
N LEU A 647 3.56 -22.62 -4.24
CA LEU A 647 4.79 -22.28 -3.55
C LEU A 647 6.02 -22.71 -4.36
N PRO A 648 7.19 -22.07 -4.14
CA PRO A 648 8.44 -22.53 -4.72
C PRO A 648 8.69 -24.02 -4.43
N ALA A 649 9.37 -24.69 -5.38
CA ALA A 649 9.65 -26.12 -5.29
C ALA A 649 10.66 -26.40 -4.16
N MET A 650 10.16 -26.65 -2.95
CA MET A 650 10.93 -27.01 -1.76
C MET A 650 10.65 -28.44 -1.34
N ILE A 651 11.62 -29.10 -0.71
CA ILE A 651 11.38 -30.39 -0.06
C ILE A 651 10.46 -30.18 1.15
N ARG A 652 9.31 -30.86 1.13
CA ARG A 652 8.27 -30.79 2.16
C ARG A 652 8.38 -31.98 3.08
N THR A 653 8.34 -31.74 4.37
CA THR A 653 8.46 -32.83 5.35
C THR A 653 7.66 -32.56 6.62
N GLN A 654 7.21 -33.64 7.26
CA GLN A 654 6.66 -33.64 8.62
C GLN A 654 7.63 -34.27 9.62
N GLU A 655 8.82 -34.65 9.18
CA GLU A 655 9.83 -35.34 10.00
C GLU A 655 10.82 -34.31 10.55
N PHE A 656 10.76 -34.09 11.85
CA PHE A 656 11.63 -33.15 12.56
C PHE A 656 13.13 -33.45 12.35
N ALA A 657 13.53 -34.73 12.41
CA ALA A 657 14.92 -35.14 12.25
C ALA A 657 15.54 -34.69 10.92
N ARG A 658 14.75 -34.76 9.81
CA ARG A 658 15.22 -34.32 8.48
C ARG A 658 15.47 -32.81 8.44
N VAL A 659 14.63 -32.04 9.11
CA VAL A 659 14.77 -30.58 9.16
C VAL A 659 15.94 -30.17 10.06
N TYR A 660 16.10 -30.86 11.16
CA TYR A 660 17.17 -30.60 12.13
C TYR A 660 18.55 -30.92 11.53
N SER A 661 18.70 -32.08 10.85
CA SER A 661 19.94 -32.45 10.15
C SER A 661 20.27 -31.53 8.97
N PHE A 662 19.27 -31.05 8.25
CA PHE A 662 19.46 -30.09 7.16
C PHE A 662 20.11 -28.77 7.62
N LEU A 663 19.80 -28.31 8.81
CA LEU A 663 20.44 -27.12 9.37
C LEU A 663 21.91 -27.34 9.80
N ASP A 664 22.34 -28.60 9.98
CA ASP A 664 23.75 -28.94 10.23
C ASP A 664 24.58 -28.98 8.94
N ASN A 665 24.03 -29.61 7.94
CA ASN A 665 24.76 -29.89 6.72
C ASN A 665 23.81 -29.84 5.50
N PRO A 666 23.58 -28.64 4.94
CA PRO A 666 22.68 -28.48 3.79
C PRO A 666 23.08 -29.36 2.60
N ASP A 667 24.40 -29.65 2.45
CA ASP A 667 24.98 -30.40 1.32
C ASP A 667 24.74 -31.91 1.41
N GLU A 668 24.57 -32.46 2.60
CA GLU A 668 24.38 -33.91 2.84
C GLU A 668 22.92 -34.34 2.98
N ALA A 669 21.98 -33.40 2.98
CA ALA A 669 20.56 -33.67 3.27
C ALA A 669 19.71 -34.08 2.04
N TYR A 670 20.31 -34.77 1.07
CA TYR A 670 19.61 -35.35 -0.10
C TYR A 670 19.14 -36.77 0.18
#